data_b31f3b1dddd3359fc2ff67100c085c5f
#
_entry.id   b31f3b1dddd3359fc2ff67100c085c5f
#
_cell.length_a   1.000
_cell.length_b   1.000
_cell.length_c   1.000
_cell.angle_alpha   90.00
_cell.angle_beta   90.00
_cell.angle_gamma   90.00
#
_symmetry.space_group_name_H-M   'P 1'
#
loop_
_entity.id
_entity.type
_entity.pdbx_description
1 polymer ?
#
loop_
_entity_poly.entity_id
_entity_poly.type
_entity_poly.pdbx_seq_one_letter_code
_entity_poly.pdbx_strand_id
1 'polypeptide(L)'
;MGKLNHLLFCLVVTMVGVTNVQAQYIGSDISSIFNNSRGFQLLSPSAQIFVNPSLRNSLVPKFDGKYDAQLLVNEEFTLPIKVDLLSEIDDLETRGNRIIHVRFNENDWASLINQKGLLYIDLSAKINSPRPLNDTARVHSRVDLAENGLANQLSQNYTGKGVLIGVVDIGFQTDHPTFFNSEGRGYRVLRFWNQQQKSGTAPVNFAYGSEYLDSQTILSAIDDDGSHGTHVAGIAGGSGFASPSLKYRGMAPESKLAFVGIKYTNDTLGGSGLGDYVVANPTIIDGYNYIFKLGEKLGMPAVCNLSWGMHTGPHDGTSLFDRSVKSLVGSGRIVVGAAGNDGRNQMHIYKQTNGDTLYTLSLDNNRNNHPHENVLTDIWGGVGDKLSVQITLVDTFGKKIIAAPWNLAGDCVNCGTYKRTYSIGTDTLWVIATEQVFPLNNKPNLLLIIEHNRPQSAYIQLGITSTGEVHGWNSGQAYRWTSGHYYAGHKGGSFSPKHIAGIAEGSVGENGGSGTHTLTAGAYINRNQWFNYKGEYFNQPWHTVGDIAGFSSRGPMPKTQDFPKGRIKPDVIAPGQMIASALHRRQVPGWLNNEIVHKSTFRGQDVYWAMFSGTSMASPHVAGIVALYLQANEWLTPAEIRNLWRLTARKDQYTTQDSNGNSGYGKIDAYETLKILDKYAHTNNQNSFKSGWLHFLNDQNELIVSNYQNPNWICDVMVYNSLGQLVCTGKTGEGSRIALNNQPQGLYYGQIINHQQVLSRFSVFR
;
A
#
# COMPACT_ATOMS: atom_id res chain seq x y z
N MET A 1 34.73 -32.52 16.58
CA MET A 1 35.55 -31.34 16.90
C MET A 1 35.89 -30.44 15.70
N GLY A 2 35.69 -30.84 14.45
CA GLY A 2 36.10 -30.02 13.28
C GLY A 2 35.05 -29.05 12.71
N LYS A 3 33.78 -29.08 13.15
CA LYS A 3 32.71 -28.21 12.63
C LYS A 3 32.35 -27.02 13.53
N LEU A 4 32.78 -27.02 14.78
CA LEU A 4 32.52 -25.91 15.71
C LEU A 4 33.49 -24.75 15.51
N ASN A 5 34.73 -25.03 15.08
CA ASN A 5 35.75 -23.99 14.84
C ASN A 5 35.49 -23.16 13.57
N HIS A 6 34.73 -23.68 12.58
CA HIS A 6 34.40 -22.93 11.38
C HIS A 6 33.24 -21.93 11.60
N LEU A 7 32.32 -22.23 12.51
CA LEU A 7 31.23 -21.31 12.84
C LEU A 7 31.74 -20.12 13.67
N LEU A 8 32.67 -20.37 14.57
CA LEU A 8 33.30 -19.30 15.39
C LEU A 8 34.18 -18.39 14.51
N PHE A 9 34.87 -18.93 13.51
CA PHE A 9 35.69 -18.13 12.60
C PHE A 9 34.87 -17.24 11.66
N CYS A 10 33.72 -17.72 11.19
CA CYS A 10 32.79 -16.88 10.39
C CYS A 10 32.09 -15.77 11.21
N LEU A 11 31.82 -16.02 12.50
CA LEU A 11 31.23 -14.97 13.36
C LEU A 11 32.25 -13.89 13.71
N VAL A 12 33.50 -14.23 13.92
CA VAL A 12 34.59 -13.28 14.20
C VAL A 12 34.93 -12.43 12.96
N VAL A 13 34.90 -13.02 11.76
CA VAL A 13 35.20 -12.30 10.51
C VAL A 13 34.06 -11.31 10.13
N THR A 14 32.79 -11.63 10.43
CA THR A 14 31.69 -10.70 10.22
C THR A 14 31.69 -9.57 11.24
N MET A 15 32.11 -9.76 12.46
CA MET A 15 32.26 -8.68 13.45
C MET A 15 33.43 -7.75 13.15
N VAL A 16 34.56 -8.28 12.64
CA VAL A 16 35.72 -7.44 12.26
C VAL A 16 35.41 -6.57 11.02
N GLY A 17 34.56 -7.05 10.11
CA GLY A 17 34.13 -6.27 8.93
C GLY A 17 33.25 -5.05 9.29
N VAL A 18 32.47 -5.13 10.37
CA VAL A 18 31.61 -4.02 10.82
C VAL A 18 32.40 -3.00 11.64
N THR A 19 33.45 -3.42 12.37
CA THR A 19 34.28 -2.51 13.18
C THR A 19 35.16 -1.59 12.33
N ASN A 20 35.60 -2.03 11.14
CA ASN A 20 36.43 -1.19 10.27
C ASN A 20 35.68 -0.07 9.55
N VAL A 21 34.36 -0.17 9.37
CA VAL A 21 33.56 0.90 8.75
C VAL A 21 33.19 1.98 9.81
N GLN A 22 33.09 1.63 11.09
CA GLN A 22 32.84 2.58 12.17
C GLN A 22 34.10 3.29 12.66
N ALA A 23 35.29 2.73 12.49
CA ALA A 23 36.55 3.33 12.92
C ALA A 23 36.97 4.55 12.08
N GLN A 24 36.42 4.75 10.88
CA GLN A 24 36.71 5.93 10.05
C GLN A 24 35.99 7.22 10.46
N TYR A 25 35.04 7.17 11.40
CA TYR A 25 34.30 8.34 11.87
C TYR A 25 34.70 8.79 13.29
N ILE A 26 35.68 8.17 13.92
CA ILE A 26 36.15 8.53 15.24
C ILE A 26 37.33 9.53 15.08
N GLY A 27 37.04 10.79 15.37
CA GLY A 27 38.05 11.87 15.28
C GLY A 27 39.29 11.63 16.14
N SER A 28 40.39 12.27 15.75
CA SER A 28 41.74 12.14 16.28
C SER A 28 41.91 12.31 17.79
N ASP A 29 40.90 12.78 18.52
CA ASP A 29 41.00 13.02 19.99
C ASP A 29 40.82 11.76 20.85
N ILE A 30 40.31 10.66 20.27
CA ILE A 30 40.05 9.40 21.01
C ILE A 30 41.30 8.49 21.00
N SER A 31 42.15 8.64 20.00
CA SER A 31 43.40 7.85 19.90
C SER A 31 44.40 8.11 21.04
N SER A 32 44.32 9.27 21.71
CA SER A 32 45.19 9.61 22.85
C SER A 32 44.77 8.94 24.17
N ILE A 33 43.51 8.45 24.27
CA ILE A 33 42.98 7.78 25.46
C ILE A 33 43.29 6.25 25.43
N PHE A 34 43.55 5.72 24.25
CA PHE A 34 43.75 4.25 24.01
C PHE A 34 45.12 3.93 23.38
N ASN A 35 46.19 4.38 24.00
CA ASN A 35 47.54 4.00 23.56
C ASN A 35 47.92 2.53 23.86
N ASN A 36 46.97 1.66 24.23
CA ASN A 36 47.19 0.25 24.43
C ASN A 36 46.13 -0.55 23.66
N SER A 37 46.55 -1.30 22.65
CA SER A 37 45.77 -2.20 21.83
C SER A 37 44.97 -3.28 22.60
N ARG A 38 45.26 -3.50 23.88
CA ARG A 38 44.51 -4.38 24.78
C ARG A 38 43.17 -3.78 25.24
N GLY A 39 43.07 -2.45 25.42
CA GLY A 39 41.86 -1.83 25.97
C GLY A 39 40.63 -1.90 25.08
N PHE A 40 40.80 -1.93 23.76
CA PHE A 40 39.65 -1.95 22.82
C PHE A 40 38.99 -3.33 22.70
N GLN A 41 39.74 -4.42 22.96
CA GLN A 41 39.23 -5.79 22.90
C GLN A 41 38.30 -6.15 24.09
N LEU A 42 38.32 -5.35 25.15
CA LEU A 42 37.56 -5.57 26.37
C LEU A 42 36.16 -4.91 26.33
N LEU A 43 35.88 -4.11 25.31
CA LEU A 43 34.65 -3.31 25.24
C LEU A 43 33.62 -3.96 24.29
N SER A 44 32.38 -4.15 24.77
CA SER A 44 31.25 -4.46 23.90
C SER A 44 30.98 -3.34 22.90
N PRO A 45 30.22 -3.58 21.81
CA PRO A 45 29.80 -2.52 20.89
C PRO A 45 29.10 -1.34 21.58
N SER A 46 28.30 -1.58 22.60
CA SER A 46 27.63 -0.54 23.41
C SER A 46 28.62 0.25 24.27
N ALA A 47 29.63 -0.41 24.82
CA ALA A 47 30.72 0.25 25.57
C ALA A 47 31.61 1.09 24.64
N GLN A 48 31.81 0.68 23.41
CA GLN A 48 32.52 1.48 22.39
C GLN A 48 31.74 2.75 22.02
N ILE A 49 30.41 2.67 21.93
CA ILE A 49 29.51 3.83 21.70
C ILE A 49 29.61 4.82 22.88
N PHE A 50 29.73 4.32 24.12
CA PHE A 50 29.82 5.13 25.32
C PHE A 50 31.00 6.12 25.32
N VAL A 51 32.11 5.73 24.68
CA VAL A 51 33.32 6.57 24.60
C VAL A 51 33.11 7.79 23.71
N ASN A 52 32.15 7.77 22.82
CA ASN A 52 31.81 8.92 21.97
C ASN A 52 30.76 9.80 22.61
N PRO A 53 31.10 11.05 23.07
CA PRO A 53 30.18 11.93 23.78
C PRO A 53 28.92 12.27 23.00
N SER A 54 28.99 12.38 21.67
CA SER A 54 27.84 12.72 20.80
C SER A 54 26.84 11.57 20.68
N LEU A 55 27.28 10.32 20.79
CA LEU A 55 26.43 9.13 20.68
C LEU A 55 25.94 8.62 22.05
N ARG A 56 26.73 8.88 23.12
CA ARG A 56 26.47 8.40 24.48
C ARG A 56 25.09 8.79 24.98
N ASN A 57 24.75 10.07 24.95
CA ASN A 57 23.50 10.58 25.50
C ASN A 57 22.25 10.12 24.72
N SER A 58 22.42 9.75 23.44
CA SER A 58 21.30 9.30 22.59
C SER A 58 21.09 7.80 22.61
N LEU A 59 22.16 7.01 22.80
CA LEU A 59 22.12 5.56 22.59
C LEU A 59 22.32 4.74 23.87
N VAL A 60 22.96 5.29 24.92
CA VAL A 60 23.19 4.59 26.19
C VAL A 60 22.22 5.13 27.24
N PRO A 61 21.32 4.30 27.79
CA PRO A 61 20.33 4.76 28.78
C PRO A 61 20.98 5.05 30.17
N LYS A 62 20.41 6.02 30.87
CA LYS A 62 20.70 6.23 32.26
C LYS A 62 19.55 5.70 33.12
N PHE A 63 19.92 5.04 34.24
CA PHE A 63 19.01 4.57 35.28
C PHE A 63 19.28 5.38 36.53
N ASP A 64 18.30 6.08 37.04
CA ASP A 64 18.47 7.01 38.16
C ASP A 64 19.64 8.02 37.96
N GLY A 65 19.81 8.48 36.71
CA GLY A 65 20.87 9.42 36.35
C GLY A 65 22.26 8.83 36.13
N LYS A 66 22.47 7.54 36.37
CA LYS A 66 23.72 6.81 36.23
C LYS A 66 23.64 5.77 35.10
N TYR A 67 24.78 5.22 34.70
CA TYR A 67 24.90 4.17 33.70
C TYR A 67 25.05 2.78 34.32
N ASP A 68 24.45 1.77 33.76
CA ASP A 68 24.56 0.36 34.17
C ASP A 68 25.43 -0.43 33.19
N ALA A 69 26.28 -1.32 33.74
CA ALA A 69 27.13 -2.21 32.98
C ALA A 69 27.21 -3.59 33.63
N GLN A 70 27.38 -4.63 32.76
CA GLN A 70 27.83 -5.95 33.17
C GLN A 70 29.33 -6.06 32.92
N LEU A 71 30.05 -6.53 33.92
CA LEU A 71 31.50 -6.76 33.84
C LEU A 71 31.79 -8.24 34.04
N LEU A 72 32.61 -8.81 33.15
CA LEU A 72 33.29 -10.08 33.42
C LEU A 72 34.60 -9.75 34.09
N VAL A 73 34.87 -10.27 35.29
CA VAL A 73 36.01 -9.97 36.09
C VAL A 73 36.63 -11.26 36.65
N ASN A 74 37.96 -11.24 36.90
CA ASN A 74 38.65 -12.28 37.62
C ASN A 74 38.94 -11.89 39.09
N GLU A 75 39.69 -12.74 39.80
CA GLU A 75 40.01 -12.57 41.22
C GLU A 75 40.85 -11.30 41.54
N GLU A 76 41.56 -10.73 40.55
CA GLU A 76 42.35 -9.50 40.70
C GLU A 76 41.52 -8.23 40.65
N PHE A 77 40.24 -8.30 40.26
CA PHE A 77 39.39 -7.13 40.08
C PHE A 77 38.98 -6.53 41.41
N THR A 78 39.15 -5.22 41.52
CA THR A 78 38.68 -4.43 42.65
C THR A 78 37.71 -3.37 42.16
N LEU A 79 36.49 -3.33 42.75
CA LEU A 79 35.49 -2.36 42.39
C LEU A 79 35.92 -0.93 42.84
N PRO A 80 35.91 0.09 41.94
CA PRO A 80 36.19 1.47 42.33
C PRO A 80 35.18 2.00 43.34
N ILE A 81 35.62 2.78 44.33
CA ILE A 81 34.82 3.24 45.47
C ILE A 81 33.53 3.97 45.07
N LYS A 82 33.52 4.66 43.92
CA LYS A 82 32.35 5.43 43.44
C LYS A 82 31.41 4.64 42.53
N VAL A 83 31.71 3.38 42.30
CA VAL A 83 30.89 2.49 41.45
C VAL A 83 30.06 1.60 42.36
N ASP A 84 28.74 1.61 42.16
CA ASP A 84 27.80 0.81 42.93
C ASP A 84 27.75 -0.61 42.40
N LEU A 85 27.94 -1.64 43.24
CA LEU A 85 27.68 -3.03 42.92
C LEU A 85 26.19 -3.29 43.12
N LEU A 86 25.51 -3.76 42.07
CA LEU A 86 24.09 -4.07 42.12
C LEU A 86 23.84 -5.58 42.30
N SER A 87 24.62 -6.43 41.66
CA SER A 87 24.55 -7.87 41.79
C SER A 87 25.83 -8.53 41.26
N GLU A 88 26.06 -9.78 41.66
CA GLU A 88 27.14 -10.62 41.13
C GLU A 88 26.70 -12.06 41.02
N ILE A 89 27.28 -12.79 40.05
CA ILE A 89 27.10 -14.22 39.84
C ILE A 89 28.45 -14.84 39.46
N ASP A 90 28.66 -16.09 39.81
CA ASP A 90 29.83 -16.85 39.37
C ASP A 90 29.75 -17.12 37.86
N ASP A 91 30.88 -16.99 37.17
CA ASP A 91 31.00 -17.41 35.78
C ASP A 91 31.12 -18.95 35.70
N LEU A 92 30.08 -19.59 35.14
CA LEU A 92 30.06 -21.07 35.00
C LEU A 92 31.01 -21.61 33.95
N GLU A 93 31.49 -20.77 33.05
CA GLU A 93 32.42 -21.16 31.97
C GLU A 93 33.88 -21.16 32.44
N THR A 94 34.22 -20.25 33.37
CA THR A 94 35.59 -20.09 33.85
C THR A 94 35.65 -19.97 35.37
N ARG A 95 36.08 -21.01 36.02
CA ARG A 95 36.23 -21.04 37.49
C ARG A 95 37.12 -19.92 38.01
N GLY A 96 36.65 -19.16 39.00
CA GLY A 96 37.32 -17.98 39.57
C GLY A 96 36.97 -16.67 38.90
N ASN A 97 36.21 -16.65 37.82
CA ASN A 97 35.65 -15.44 37.25
C ASN A 97 34.26 -15.17 37.81
N ARG A 98 33.87 -13.89 37.82
CA ARG A 98 32.54 -13.42 38.21
C ARG A 98 31.98 -12.48 37.15
N ILE A 99 30.65 -12.48 36.98
CA ILE A 99 29.92 -11.50 36.20
C ILE A 99 29.25 -10.57 37.21
N ILE A 100 29.60 -9.29 37.19
CA ILE A 100 29.09 -8.28 38.13
C ILE A 100 28.27 -7.24 37.40
N HIS A 101 27.13 -6.85 37.99
CA HIS A 101 26.32 -5.74 37.52
C HIS A 101 26.65 -4.50 38.34
N VAL A 102 27.11 -3.45 37.68
CA VAL A 102 27.56 -2.21 38.35
C VAL A 102 26.81 -1.01 37.79
N ARG A 103 26.68 0.04 38.67
CA ARG A 103 26.12 1.33 38.32
C ARG A 103 27.13 2.41 38.62
N PHE A 104 27.36 3.35 37.68
CA PHE A 104 28.43 4.35 37.77
C PHE A 104 28.05 5.66 37.10
N ASN A 105 28.74 6.76 37.49
CA ASN A 105 28.62 8.02 36.77
C ASN A 105 29.62 8.09 35.62
N GLU A 106 29.38 8.98 34.70
CA GLU A 106 30.24 9.22 33.52
C GLU A 106 31.70 9.44 33.89
N ASN A 107 31.97 10.20 34.99
CA ASN A 107 33.31 10.52 35.46
C ASN A 107 34.06 9.31 36.07
N ASP A 108 33.34 8.24 36.37
CA ASP A 108 33.92 7.03 36.97
C ASP A 108 34.35 6.02 35.90
N TRP A 109 34.05 6.25 34.63
CA TRP A 109 34.37 5.38 33.51
C TRP A 109 35.85 5.04 33.42
N ALA A 110 36.71 6.07 33.46
CA ALA A 110 38.15 5.86 33.34
C ALA A 110 38.72 5.01 34.50
N SER A 111 38.20 5.18 35.73
CA SER A 111 38.62 4.38 36.88
C SER A 111 38.13 2.93 36.75
N LEU A 112 37.01 2.67 36.10
CA LEU A 112 36.43 1.37 35.94
C LEU A 112 37.18 0.55 34.88
N ILE A 113 37.45 1.11 33.70
CA ILE A 113 38.08 0.40 32.57
C ILE A 113 39.59 0.11 32.81
N ASN A 114 40.22 0.86 33.73
CA ASN A 114 41.65 0.67 34.05
C ASN A 114 41.90 -0.30 35.22
N GLN A 115 40.85 -0.95 35.75
CA GLN A 115 41.02 -1.92 36.84
C GLN A 115 41.72 -3.18 36.36
N LYS A 116 42.68 -3.69 37.16
CA LYS A 116 43.20 -5.04 36.94
C LYS A 116 42.07 -6.03 37.12
N GLY A 117 42.17 -7.12 36.35
CA GLY A 117 41.18 -8.18 36.45
C GLY A 117 39.84 -7.90 35.74
N LEU A 118 39.65 -6.76 35.10
CA LEU A 118 38.53 -6.52 34.17
C LEU A 118 38.84 -7.30 32.86
N LEU A 119 37.97 -8.26 32.53
CA LEU A 119 38.10 -9.12 31.33
C LEU A 119 37.18 -8.64 30.20
N TYR A 120 36.02 -8.13 30.53
CA TYR A 120 35.04 -7.62 29.55
C TYR A 120 34.06 -6.67 30.22
N ILE A 121 33.58 -5.65 29.49
CA ILE A 121 32.54 -4.74 29.91
C ILE A 121 31.47 -4.61 28.84
N ASP A 122 30.22 -4.80 29.25
CA ASP A 122 29.05 -4.59 28.43
C ASP A 122 28.14 -3.56 29.09
N LEU A 123 27.90 -2.48 28.35
CA LEU A 123 26.96 -1.45 28.78
C LEU A 123 25.55 -1.80 28.35
N SER A 124 24.60 -1.55 29.27
CA SER A 124 23.18 -1.60 28.92
C SER A 124 22.93 -0.64 27.75
N ALA A 125 22.81 -1.19 26.54
CA ALA A 125 22.32 -0.42 25.41
C ALA A 125 20.84 -0.07 25.66
N LYS A 126 20.34 1.06 25.09
CA LYS A 126 18.91 1.21 24.91
C LYS A 126 18.45 0.00 24.10
N ILE A 127 17.99 -1.03 24.78
CA ILE A 127 17.10 -2.00 24.17
C ILE A 127 15.86 -1.18 23.89
N ASN A 128 15.66 -0.81 22.63
CA ASN A 128 14.33 -0.37 22.20
C ASN A 128 13.41 -1.47 22.70
N SER A 129 12.46 -1.12 23.59
CA SER A 129 11.47 -2.05 24.13
C SER A 129 11.04 -2.93 22.98
N PRO A 130 10.96 -4.27 23.13
CA PRO A 130 10.61 -5.15 22.02
C PRO A 130 9.36 -4.57 21.41
N ARG A 131 9.51 -3.93 20.24
CA ARG A 131 8.44 -3.23 19.57
C ARG A 131 7.51 -4.30 19.08
N PRO A 132 6.28 -4.23 19.47
CA PRO A 132 5.33 -5.24 19.11
C PRO A 132 5.11 -5.23 17.60
N LEU A 133 4.88 -6.38 17.05
CA LEU A 133 5.04 -6.80 15.65
C LEU A 133 3.79 -6.66 14.72
N ASN A 134 2.96 -5.65 14.76
CA ASN A 134 2.43 -5.02 13.54
C ASN A 134 3.54 -4.23 12.84
N ASP A 135 4.53 -4.27 13.45
CA ASP A 135 5.86 -3.82 13.38
C ASP A 135 6.58 -4.29 12.14
N THR A 136 6.53 -5.56 11.73
CA THR A 136 7.20 -5.96 10.50
C THR A 136 6.68 -5.13 9.32
N ALA A 137 5.37 -4.87 9.22
CA ALA A 137 4.83 -4.02 8.17
C ALA A 137 5.29 -2.57 8.30
N ARG A 138 5.28 -2.02 9.52
CA ARG A 138 5.76 -0.66 9.82
C ARG A 138 7.26 -0.52 9.62
N VAL A 139 8.05 -1.50 10.07
CA VAL A 139 9.51 -1.56 9.87
C VAL A 139 9.84 -1.72 8.38
N HIS A 140 9.14 -2.61 7.68
CA HIS A 140 9.37 -2.82 6.25
C HIS A 140 9.11 -1.57 5.41
N SER A 141 8.22 -0.68 5.82
CA SER A 141 7.96 0.60 5.15
C SER A 141 8.61 1.80 5.86
N ARG A 142 9.43 1.55 6.92
CA ARG A 142 10.10 2.56 7.73
C ARG A 142 9.19 3.61 8.36
N VAL A 143 7.96 3.25 8.66
CA VAL A 143 7.01 4.07 9.41
C VAL A 143 7.47 4.23 10.87
N ASP A 144 8.12 3.23 11.42
CA ASP A 144 8.72 3.27 12.77
C ASP A 144 9.79 4.36 12.90
N LEU A 145 10.60 4.60 11.86
CA LEU A 145 11.56 5.69 11.82
C LEU A 145 10.87 7.05 11.74
N ALA A 146 9.79 7.14 10.95
CA ALA A 146 8.99 8.35 10.82
C ALA A 146 8.26 8.72 12.12
N GLU A 147 7.68 7.75 12.81
CA GLU A 147 7.00 7.94 14.08
C GLU A 147 7.96 8.41 15.21
N ASN A 148 9.21 7.96 15.17
CA ASN A 148 10.26 8.43 16.03
C ASN A 148 11.16 9.45 15.30
N GLY A 149 10.57 10.32 14.53
CA GLY A 149 11.26 11.23 13.62
C GLY A 149 12.34 12.07 14.30
N LEU A 150 12.05 12.67 15.46
CA LEU A 150 13.02 13.44 16.23
C LEU A 150 14.30 12.65 16.57
N ALA A 151 14.16 11.35 16.90
CA ALA A 151 15.30 10.47 17.14
C ALA A 151 16.01 10.04 15.84
N ASN A 152 15.39 10.23 14.70
CA ASN A 152 15.87 9.84 13.37
C ASN A 152 16.13 11.04 12.45
N GLN A 153 16.52 12.20 13.01
CA GLN A 153 16.92 13.40 12.26
C GLN A 153 15.81 14.09 11.46
N LEU A 154 14.54 13.85 11.79
CA LEU A 154 13.43 14.65 11.30
C LEU A 154 13.10 15.75 12.31
N SER A 155 12.44 16.82 11.88
CA SER A 155 12.07 17.95 12.73
C SER A 155 11.00 17.64 13.76
N GLN A 156 10.22 16.60 13.53
CA GLN A 156 9.13 16.14 14.41
C GLN A 156 8.86 14.65 14.26
N ASN A 157 8.03 14.12 15.16
CA ASN A 157 7.45 12.79 15.02
C ASN A 157 6.23 12.85 14.08
N TYR A 158 6.20 11.94 13.10
CA TYR A 158 5.11 11.85 12.15
C TYR A 158 4.19 10.69 12.50
N THR A 159 2.96 11.03 12.91
CA THR A 159 1.95 10.10 13.44
C THR A 159 0.59 10.22 12.75
N GLY A 160 0.49 11.10 11.74
CA GLY A 160 -0.75 11.46 11.06
C GLY A 160 -1.58 12.50 11.83
N LYS A 161 -1.00 13.16 12.83
CA LYS A 161 -1.68 14.20 13.62
C LYS A 161 -2.11 15.36 12.73
N GLY A 162 -3.37 15.79 12.87
CA GLY A 162 -3.93 16.87 12.06
C GLY A 162 -4.49 16.44 10.70
N VAL A 163 -4.46 15.15 10.37
CA VAL A 163 -4.94 14.60 9.09
C VAL A 163 -6.20 13.75 9.32
N LEU A 164 -7.15 13.82 8.40
CA LEU A 164 -8.34 12.96 8.34
C LEU A 164 -8.09 11.77 7.42
N ILE A 165 -8.22 10.56 7.94
CA ILE A 165 -8.27 9.34 7.13
C ILE A 165 -9.72 8.90 6.99
N GLY A 166 -10.19 8.87 5.75
CA GLY A 166 -11.49 8.30 5.38
C GLY A 166 -11.33 6.85 4.92
N VAL A 167 -12.17 5.96 5.41
CA VAL A 167 -12.21 4.57 4.94
C VAL A 167 -13.59 4.31 4.36
N VAL A 168 -13.62 3.98 3.06
CA VAL A 168 -14.84 3.65 2.30
C VAL A 168 -14.83 2.14 2.09
N ASP A 169 -15.62 1.39 2.88
CA ASP A 169 -15.53 -0.07 2.98
C ASP A 169 -16.82 -0.65 3.59
N ILE A 170 -16.84 -1.94 3.94
CA ILE A 170 -17.94 -2.65 4.59
C ILE A 170 -17.47 -3.27 5.92
N GLY A 171 -18.37 -3.35 6.90
CA GLY A 171 -18.13 -4.08 8.15
C GLY A 171 -17.25 -3.34 9.16
N PHE A 172 -17.77 -2.27 9.74
CA PHE A 172 -17.09 -1.47 10.75
C PHE A 172 -17.56 -1.80 12.17
N GLN A 173 -16.68 -2.37 12.97
CA GLN A 173 -16.84 -2.40 14.42
C GLN A 173 -16.37 -1.06 15.00
N THR A 174 -17.24 -0.09 15.07
CA THR A 174 -16.92 1.29 15.48
C THR A 174 -16.40 1.38 16.92
N ASP A 175 -16.82 0.50 17.81
CA ASP A 175 -16.40 0.45 19.22
C ASP A 175 -15.10 -0.32 19.46
N HIS A 176 -14.42 -0.80 18.42
CA HIS A 176 -13.14 -1.49 18.58
C HIS A 176 -12.10 -0.55 19.24
N PRO A 177 -11.37 -1.02 20.29
CA PRO A 177 -10.45 -0.18 21.08
C PRO A 177 -9.36 0.49 20.25
N THR A 178 -8.96 -0.08 19.12
CA THR A 178 -7.96 0.53 18.22
C THR A 178 -8.36 1.90 17.67
N PHE A 179 -9.66 2.24 17.72
CA PHE A 179 -10.18 3.54 17.26
C PHE A 179 -10.20 4.62 18.36
N PHE A 180 -9.79 4.27 19.56
CA PHE A 180 -9.46 5.24 20.60
C PHE A 180 -8.00 5.68 20.47
N ASN A 181 -7.59 6.71 21.22
CA ASN A 181 -6.17 7.07 21.33
C ASN A 181 -5.36 5.99 22.06
N SER A 182 -4.05 6.10 22.08
CA SER A 182 -3.14 5.14 22.73
C SER A 182 -3.40 4.92 24.23
N GLU A 183 -4.12 5.84 24.87
CA GLU A 183 -4.49 5.77 26.29
C GLU A 183 -5.90 5.18 26.51
N GLY A 184 -6.67 4.95 25.45
CA GLY A 184 -8.04 4.44 25.51
C GLY A 184 -9.11 5.45 25.97
N ARG A 185 -8.76 6.74 26.07
CA ARG A 185 -9.64 7.80 26.60
C ARG A 185 -10.31 8.64 25.51
N GLY A 186 -9.58 8.96 24.44
CA GLY A 186 -10.04 9.83 23.35
C GLY A 186 -10.50 9.02 22.13
N TYR A 187 -11.76 9.13 21.77
CA TYR A 187 -12.28 8.48 20.58
C TYR A 187 -11.91 9.28 19.32
N ARG A 188 -11.43 8.61 18.25
CA ARG A 188 -10.84 9.28 17.09
C ARG A 188 -11.69 9.25 15.84
N VAL A 189 -12.77 8.44 15.80
CA VAL A 189 -13.71 8.46 14.69
C VAL A 189 -14.64 9.66 14.85
N LEU A 190 -14.57 10.59 13.91
CA LEU A 190 -15.32 11.84 13.98
C LEU A 190 -16.71 11.72 13.37
N ARG A 191 -16.87 10.83 12.38
CA ARG A 191 -18.12 10.61 11.65
C ARG A 191 -18.19 9.16 11.17
N PHE A 192 -19.40 8.65 11.10
CA PHE A 192 -19.72 7.41 10.41
C PHE A 192 -20.96 7.60 9.56
N TRP A 193 -20.86 7.36 8.26
CA TRP A 193 -21.99 7.31 7.35
C TRP A 193 -22.24 5.86 6.92
N ASN A 194 -23.30 5.25 7.43
CA ASN A 194 -23.73 3.91 6.99
C ASN A 194 -24.74 4.10 5.84
N GLN A 195 -24.30 3.82 4.60
CA GLN A 195 -25.12 3.98 3.40
C GLN A 195 -26.20 2.90 3.27
N GLN A 196 -26.06 1.75 3.95
CA GLN A 196 -27.07 0.68 3.98
C GLN A 196 -28.25 1.01 4.88
N GLN A 197 -28.01 1.77 5.94
CA GLN A 197 -29.01 2.05 6.96
C GLN A 197 -30.12 2.97 6.43
N LYS A 198 -31.37 2.54 6.58
CA LYS A 198 -32.56 3.29 6.09
C LYS A 198 -33.25 4.12 7.16
N SER A 199 -32.96 3.87 8.44
CA SER A 199 -33.59 4.54 9.58
C SER A 199 -32.63 5.57 10.18
N GLY A 200 -32.67 6.79 9.78
CA GLY A 200 -31.82 7.85 10.31
C GLY A 200 -31.75 9.04 9.36
N THR A 201 -30.94 10.04 9.70
CA THR A 201 -30.77 11.22 8.88
C THR A 201 -29.58 11.04 7.95
N ALA A 202 -29.80 11.22 6.66
CA ALA A 202 -28.73 11.23 5.67
C ALA A 202 -27.82 12.45 5.87
N PRO A 203 -26.52 12.38 5.47
CA PRO A 203 -25.65 13.54 5.51
C PRO A 203 -26.18 14.67 4.61
N VAL A 204 -25.84 15.91 4.96
CA VAL A 204 -26.19 17.08 4.15
C VAL A 204 -25.67 16.90 2.72
N ASN A 205 -26.51 17.17 1.72
CA ASN A 205 -26.31 16.97 0.28
C ASN A 205 -26.35 15.52 -0.21
N PHE A 206 -26.75 14.56 0.63
CA PHE A 206 -27.01 13.19 0.24
C PHE A 206 -28.44 12.80 0.65
N ALA A 207 -29.06 11.92 -0.13
CA ALA A 207 -30.48 11.57 0.07
C ALA A 207 -30.69 10.15 0.63
N TYR A 208 -29.64 9.52 1.16
CA TYR A 208 -29.70 8.12 1.61
C TYR A 208 -28.70 7.82 2.72
N GLY A 209 -28.89 6.66 3.37
CA GLY A 209 -28.06 6.22 4.46
C GLY A 209 -28.36 6.98 5.77
N SER A 210 -27.59 6.69 6.80
CA SER A 210 -27.67 7.33 8.12
C SER A 210 -26.31 7.84 8.55
N GLU A 211 -26.24 9.11 8.95
CA GLU A 211 -25.03 9.73 9.47
C GLU A 211 -25.04 9.72 11.01
N TYR A 212 -23.92 9.30 11.60
CA TYR A 212 -23.66 9.33 13.03
C TYR A 212 -22.63 10.44 13.30
N LEU A 213 -23.00 11.43 14.11
CA LEU A 213 -22.32 12.73 14.20
C LEU A 213 -21.36 12.87 15.39
N ASP A 214 -21.58 12.09 16.43
CA ASP A 214 -20.85 12.18 17.70
C ASP A 214 -20.39 10.80 18.20
N SER A 215 -19.48 10.79 19.15
CA SER A 215 -18.90 9.55 19.68
C SER A 215 -19.95 8.61 20.29
N GLN A 216 -21.00 9.12 20.89
CA GLN A 216 -22.03 8.28 21.53
C GLN A 216 -22.84 7.52 20.49
N THR A 217 -23.31 8.23 19.47
CA THR A 217 -24.07 7.64 18.36
C THR A 217 -23.21 6.73 17.49
N ILE A 218 -21.95 7.09 17.21
CA ILE A 218 -21.01 6.24 16.44
C ILE A 218 -20.72 4.95 17.18
N LEU A 219 -20.44 5.00 18.50
CA LEU A 219 -20.14 3.80 19.30
C LEU A 219 -21.33 2.86 19.42
N SER A 220 -22.55 3.34 19.23
CA SER A 220 -23.76 2.51 19.22
C SER A 220 -24.18 2.03 17.83
N ALA A 221 -23.51 2.52 16.78
CA ALA A 221 -23.81 2.13 15.42
C ALA A 221 -23.47 0.64 15.18
N ILE A 222 -24.35 -0.03 14.46
CA ILE A 222 -24.18 -1.42 14.07
C ILE A 222 -23.89 -1.48 12.57
N ASP A 223 -22.78 -2.11 12.22
CA ASP A 223 -22.43 -2.45 10.86
C ASP A 223 -21.82 -3.85 10.86
N ASP A 224 -22.69 -4.83 10.69
CA ASP A 224 -22.37 -6.25 10.83
C ASP A 224 -22.05 -6.92 9.48
N ASP A 225 -21.88 -6.15 8.45
CA ASP A 225 -21.74 -6.60 7.06
C ASP A 225 -20.35 -7.17 6.74
N GLY A 226 -19.69 -7.75 7.71
CA GLY A 226 -18.37 -8.34 7.60
C GLY A 226 -17.37 -7.74 8.58
N SER A 227 -16.08 -7.85 8.29
CA SER A 227 -14.99 -7.32 9.14
C SER A 227 -13.95 -6.53 8.35
N HIS A 228 -14.13 -6.43 7.05
CA HIS A 228 -13.09 -5.93 6.16
C HIS A 228 -12.75 -4.47 6.47
N GLY A 229 -13.73 -3.58 6.60
CA GLY A 229 -13.54 -2.18 6.93
C GLY A 229 -12.89 -1.95 8.29
N THR A 230 -13.21 -2.78 9.30
CA THR A 230 -12.55 -2.74 10.62
C THR A 230 -11.05 -3.01 10.49
N HIS A 231 -10.68 -4.05 9.73
CA HIS A 231 -9.29 -4.43 9.54
C HIS A 231 -8.51 -3.38 8.76
N VAL A 232 -9.07 -2.89 7.66
CA VAL A 232 -8.52 -1.81 6.81
C VAL A 232 -8.31 -0.52 7.60
N ALA A 233 -9.32 -0.06 8.35
CA ALA A 233 -9.21 1.14 9.18
C ALA A 233 -8.14 1.00 10.29
N GLY A 234 -8.02 -0.20 10.86
CA GLY A 234 -6.98 -0.52 11.84
C GLY A 234 -5.56 -0.42 11.26
N ILE A 235 -5.35 -0.85 9.99
CA ILE A 235 -4.05 -0.70 9.30
C ILE A 235 -3.74 0.78 9.03
N ALA A 236 -4.69 1.54 8.52
CA ALA A 236 -4.45 2.93 8.15
C ALA A 236 -4.16 3.79 9.38
N GLY A 237 -5.05 3.76 10.39
CA GLY A 237 -5.02 4.71 11.49
C GLY A 237 -5.30 4.14 12.88
N GLY A 238 -5.27 2.82 13.09
CA GLY A 238 -5.48 2.23 14.41
C GLY A 238 -4.43 2.65 15.42
N SER A 239 -4.82 2.94 16.68
CA SER A 239 -3.86 3.25 17.75
C SER A 239 -3.14 2.02 18.30
N GLY A 240 -3.69 0.82 18.07
CA GLY A 240 -3.24 -0.41 18.71
C GLY A 240 -3.66 -0.55 20.18
N PHE A 241 -4.46 0.37 20.72
CA PHE A 241 -4.92 0.30 22.11
C PHE A 241 -5.62 -1.04 22.40
N ALA A 242 -5.43 -1.57 23.61
CA ALA A 242 -5.83 -2.88 24.10
C ALA A 242 -5.09 -4.07 23.45
N SER A 243 -4.08 -3.83 22.60
CA SER A 243 -3.10 -4.85 22.22
C SER A 243 -1.82 -4.69 23.04
N PRO A 244 -1.02 -5.76 23.27
CA PRO A 244 0.21 -5.69 24.07
C PRO A 244 1.16 -4.61 23.52
N SER A 245 1.52 -3.64 24.34
CA SER A 245 2.43 -2.55 23.99
C SER A 245 2.05 -1.83 22.68
N LEU A 246 0.75 -1.68 22.40
CA LEU A 246 0.22 -1.11 21.15
C LEU A 246 0.65 -1.87 19.89
N LYS A 247 0.82 -3.19 19.99
CA LYS A 247 1.41 -4.08 18.97
C LYS A 247 0.79 -3.95 17.59
N TYR A 248 -0.51 -3.80 17.50
CA TYR A 248 -1.23 -3.81 16.22
C TYR A 248 -1.72 -2.42 15.83
N ARG A 249 -0.90 -1.39 16.09
CA ARG A 249 -1.23 -0.05 15.62
C ARG A 249 -1.01 0.15 14.13
N GLY A 250 -1.79 1.03 13.53
CA GLY A 250 -1.73 1.39 12.12
C GLY A 250 -0.56 2.30 11.78
N MET A 251 -0.54 2.77 10.53
CA MET A 251 0.54 3.61 10.00
C MET A 251 0.48 5.04 10.54
N ALA A 252 -0.73 5.58 10.76
CA ALA A 252 -0.97 6.93 11.24
C ALA A 252 -1.83 6.93 12.52
N PRO A 253 -1.26 6.53 13.68
CA PRO A 253 -2.02 6.22 14.89
C PRO A 253 -2.64 7.43 15.60
N GLU A 254 -2.29 8.67 15.24
CA GLU A 254 -2.88 9.89 15.80
C GLU A 254 -3.79 10.65 14.82
N SER A 255 -3.99 10.11 13.60
CA SER A 255 -4.94 10.67 12.64
C SER A 255 -6.36 10.67 13.18
N LYS A 256 -7.21 11.58 12.67
CA LYS A 256 -8.66 11.49 12.83
C LYS A 256 -9.22 10.54 11.79
N LEU A 257 -10.33 9.88 12.11
CA LEU A 257 -10.95 8.87 11.26
C LEU A 257 -12.37 9.27 10.88
N ALA A 258 -12.78 8.91 9.68
CA ALA A 258 -14.17 8.94 9.25
C ALA A 258 -14.48 7.67 8.46
N PHE A 259 -15.62 7.04 8.72
CA PHE A 259 -16.00 5.79 8.07
C PHE A 259 -17.21 6.00 7.17
N VAL A 260 -17.20 5.31 6.04
CA VAL A 260 -18.34 5.18 5.14
C VAL A 260 -18.59 3.69 4.92
N GLY A 261 -19.68 3.18 5.49
CA GLY A 261 -20.18 1.83 5.22
C GLY A 261 -20.91 1.83 3.88
N ILE A 262 -20.31 1.22 2.86
CA ILE A 262 -20.77 1.29 1.46
C ILE A 262 -22.12 0.58 1.31
N LYS A 263 -23.00 1.17 0.51
CA LYS A 263 -24.24 0.51 0.08
C LYS A 263 -23.93 -0.59 -0.95
N TYR A 264 -24.39 -1.79 -0.68
CA TYR A 264 -24.26 -2.94 -1.56
C TYR A 264 -25.60 -3.70 -1.70
N THR A 265 -25.70 -4.55 -2.69
CA THR A 265 -26.73 -5.58 -2.82
C THR A 265 -26.05 -6.92 -2.95
N ASN A 266 -26.69 -7.96 -2.45
CA ASN A 266 -26.23 -9.33 -2.73
C ASN A 266 -26.56 -9.64 -4.17
N ASP A 267 -25.61 -10.20 -4.92
CA ASP A 267 -25.86 -10.69 -6.26
C ASP A 267 -26.78 -11.91 -6.19
N THR A 268 -27.99 -11.75 -6.72
CA THR A 268 -28.96 -12.84 -6.87
C THR A 268 -28.81 -13.56 -8.22
N LEU A 269 -27.97 -13.05 -9.13
CA LEU A 269 -27.78 -13.57 -10.48
C LEU A 269 -26.65 -14.59 -10.57
N GLY A 270 -25.73 -14.59 -9.62
CA GLY A 270 -24.62 -15.54 -9.58
C GLY A 270 -24.80 -16.54 -8.45
N GLY A 271 -25.21 -17.76 -8.75
CA GLY A 271 -25.34 -18.85 -7.79
C GLY A 271 -24.04 -19.29 -7.09
N SER A 272 -23.11 -18.36 -6.75
CA SER A 272 -21.79 -18.66 -6.21
C SER A 272 -21.78 -19.06 -4.72
N GLY A 273 -22.91 -19.00 -4.01
CA GLY A 273 -22.97 -19.41 -2.60
C GLY A 273 -22.08 -18.64 -1.63
N LEU A 274 -21.15 -17.84 -2.13
CA LEU A 274 -20.36 -16.83 -1.43
C LEU A 274 -20.95 -15.51 -1.89
N GLY A 275 -21.83 -14.89 -1.11
CA GLY A 275 -22.54 -13.68 -1.48
C GLY A 275 -21.57 -12.61 -2.00
N ASP A 276 -21.47 -12.49 -3.32
CA ASP A 276 -20.71 -11.44 -3.94
C ASP A 276 -21.46 -10.13 -3.73
N TYR A 277 -20.82 -9.21 -3.04
CA TYR A 277 -21.36 -7.86 -2.83
C TYR A 277 -21.29 -7.07 -4.13
N VAL A 278 -22.42 -6.65 -4.65
CA VAL A 278 -22.47 -5.73 -5.78
C VAL A 278 -22.54 -4.30 -5.26
N VAL A 279 -21.50 -3.53 -5.50
CA VAL A 279 -21.38 -2.13 -5.11
C VAL A 279 -21.58 -1.23 -6.31
N ALA A 280 -22.38 -0.19 -6.17
CA ALA A 280 -22.55 0.81 -7.21
C ALA A 280 -21.43 1.86 -7.16
N ASN A 281 -20.79 2.14 -8.28
CA ASN A 281 -19.75 3.18 -8.39
C ASN A 281 -20.12 4.54 -7.80
N PRO A 282 -21.35 5.07 -8.00
CA PRO A 282 -21.74 6.34 -7.41
C PRO A 282 -21.67 6.37 -5.88
N THR A 283 -21.94 5.26 -5.19
CA THR A 283 -21.91 5.21 -3.72
C THR A 283 -20.49 5.34 -3.16
N ILE A 284 -19.48 4.84 -3.90
CA ILE A 284 -18.07 5.03 -3.56
C ILE A 284 -17.66 6.49 -3.75
N ILE A 285 -18.05 7.09 -4.88
CA ILE A 285 -17.77 8.51 -5.19
C ILE A 285 -18.43 9.44 -4.16
N ASP A 286 -19.65 9.14 -3.75
CA ASP A 286 -20.34 9.87 -2.69
C ASP A 286 -19.60 9.76 -1.36
N GLY A 287 -19.03 8.58 -1.05
CA GLY A 287 -18.20 8.36 0.12
C GLY A 287 -16.94 9.25 0.12
N TYR A 288 -16.24 9.36 -1.02
CA TYR A 288 -15.09 10.27 -1.15
C TYR A 288 -15.49 11.74 -0.99
N ASN A 289 -16.55 12.15 -1.67
CA ASN A 289 -17.05 13.51 -1.59
C ASN A 289 -17.45 13.90 -0.16
N TYR A 290 -18.12 12.98 0.56
CA TYR A 290 -18.46 13.15 1.97
C TYR A 290 -17.23 13.38 2.85
N ILE A 291 -16.19 12.53 2.71
CA ILE A 291 -14.97 12.62 3.50
C ILE A 291 -14.21 13.90 3.19
N PHE A 292 -14.07 14.28 1.92
CA PHE A 292 -13.37 15.52 1.54
C PHE A 292 -14.09 16.77 2.03
N LYS A 293 -15.43 16.82 1.95
CA LYS A 293 -16.22 17.91 2.53
C LYS A 293 -16.09 17.98 4.06
N LEU A 294 -15.99 16.83 4.73
CA LEU A 294 -15.72 16.80 6.16
C LEU A 294 -14.32 17.35 6.47
N GLY A 295 -13.30 16.95 5.72
CA GLY A 295 -11.94 17.48 5.85
C GLY A 295 -11.89 18.99 5.66
N GLU A 296 -12.54 19.52 4.61
CA GLU A 296 -12.65 20.96 4.34
C GLU A 296 -13.32 21.69 5.51
N LYS A 297 -14.46 21.18 6.00
CA LYS A 297 -15.18 21.75 7.16
C LYS A 297 -14.34 21.79 8.43
N LEU A 298 -13.44 20.81 8.61
CA LEU A 298 -12.57 20.70 9.79
C LEU A 298 -11.22 21.43 9.62
N GLY A 299 -10.94 21.97 8.41
CA GLY A 299 -9.62 22.53 8.09
C GLY A 299 -8.50 21.49 8.10
N MET A 300 -8.78 20.25 7.70
CA MET A 300 -7.84 19.13 7.70
C MET A 300 -7.65 18.60 6.28
N PRO A 301 -6.41 18.30 5.87
CA PRO A 301 -6.18 17.52 4.68
C PRO A 301 -6.76 16.12 4.89
N ALA A 302 -7.19 15.46 3.81
CA ALA A 302 -7.87 14.18 3.91
C ALA A 302 -7.31 13.16 2.90
N VAL A 303 -7.13 11.93 3.34
CA VAL A 303 -6.84 10.78 2.50
C VAL A 303 -7.94 9.75 2.61
N CYS A 304 -8.53 9.35 1.47
CA CYS A 304 -9.53 8.29 1.39
C CYS A 304 -8.88 6.98 0.96
N ASN A 305 -9.19 5.89 1.66
CA ASN A 305 -8.81 4.54 1.25
C ASN A 305 -10.00 3.80 0.66
N LEU A 306 -9.77 3.13 -0.48
CA LEU A 306 -10.67 2.14 -1.07
C LEU A 306 -9.93 0.81 -1.21
N SER A 307 -10.39 -0.20 -0.50
CA SER A 307 -9.87 -1.57 -0.62
C SER A 307 -10.80 -2.46 -1.46
N TRP A 308 -11.31 -1.90 -2.55
CA TRP A 308 -12.30 -2.51 -3.43
C TRP A 308 -11.92 -2.30 -4.89
N GLY A 309 -12.27 -3.23 -5.78
CA GLY A 309 -12.03 -3.11 -7.21
C GLY A 309 -12.97 -4.00 -8.03
N MET A 310 -13.12 -3.70 -9.31
CA MET A 310 -13.88 -4.48 -10.30
C MET A 310 -13.12 -4.48 -11.63
N HIS A 311 -13.52 -5.36 -12.54
CA HIS A 311 -12.85 -5.50 -13.84
C HIS A 311 -13.76 -5.14 -15.03
N THR A 312 -14.84 -4.43 -14.78
CA THR A 312 -15.71 -3.90 -15.84
C THR A 312 -15.35 -2.45 -16.10
N GLY A 313 -14.99 -2.12 -17.32
CA GLY A 313 -14.58 -0.78 -17.73
C GLY A 313 -13.34 -0.77 -18.63
N PRO A 314 -12.95 0.39 -19.16
CA PRO A 314 -11.88 0.53 -20.15
C PRO A 314 -10.45 0.35 -19.59
N HIS A 315 -10.26 0.35 -18.30
CA HIS A 315 -8.97 0.26 -17.61
C HIS A 315 -7.90 1.28 -18.06
N ASP A 316 -8.33 2.34 -18.72
CA ASP A 316 -7.44 3.35 -19.32
C ASP A 316 -7.54 4.73 -18.64
N GLY A 317 -8.34 4.85 -17.56
CA GLY A 317 -8.53 6.08 -16.81
C GLY A 317 -9.55 7.04 -17.41
N THR A 318 -10.36 6.57 -18.36
CA THR A 318 -11.38 7.40 -19.04
C THR A 318 -12.81 7.16 -18.55
N SER A 319 -13.01 6.21 -17.63
CA SER A 319 -14.34 5.90 -17.08
C SER A 319 -14.96 7.12 -16.37
N LEU A 320 -16.28 7.08 -16.21
CA LEU A 320 -16.96 8.13 -15.43
C LEU A 320 -16.51 8.13 -13.97
N PHE A 321 -16.17 6.95 -13.42
CA PHE A 321 -15.57 6.83 -12.09
C PHE A 321 -14.25 7.62 -12.00
N ASP A 322 -13.31 7.39 -12.92
CA ASP A 322 -12.03 8.08 -12.97
C ASP A 322 -12.18 9.60 -13.13
N ARG A 323 -13.13 10.03 -13.97
CA ARG A 323 -13.46 11.46 -14.12
C ARG A 323 -14.00 12.06 -12.83
N SER A 324 -14.82 11.31 -12.09
CA SER A 324 -15.35 11.76 -10.80
C SER A 324 -14.24 11.87 -9.76
N VAL A 325 -13.34 10.87 -9.68
CA VAL A 325 -12.15 10.94 -8.82
C VAL A 325 -11.30 12.15 -9.17
N LYS A 326 -11.02 12.38 -10.47
CA LYS A 326 -10.27 13.56 -10.94
C LYS A 326 -10.88 14.88 -10.43
N SER A 327 -12.20 14.97 -10.38
CA SER A 327 -12.90 16.18 -9.93
C SER A 327 -12.86 16.39 -8.42
N LEU A 328 -12.64 15.32 -7.64
CA LEU A 328 -12.67 15.36 -6.17
C LEU A 328 -11.28 15.54 -5.56
N VAL A 329 -10.24 14.94 -6.15
CA VAL A 329 -8.88 14.97 -5.63
C VAL A 329 -8.15 16.26 -5.98
N GLY A 330 -7.09 16.54 -5.27
CA GLY A 330 -6.28 17.74 -5.48
C GLY A 330 -5.38 18.01 -4.28
N SER A 331 -5.04 19.27 -4.08
CA SER A 331 -4.23 19.70 -2.93
C SER A 331 -4.88 19.28 -1.61
N GLY A 332 -4.19 18.46 -0.81
CA GLY A 332 -4.68 17.94 0.46
C GLY A 332 -5.85 16.97 0.38
N ARG A 333 -6.26 16.53 -0.82
CA ARG A 333 -7.35 15.57 -1.04
C ARG A 333 -6.86 14.41 -1.89
N ILE A 334 -6.61 13.26 -1.26
CA ILE A 334 -5.93 12.11 -1.86
C ILE A 334 -6.84 10.88 -1.80
N VAL A 335 -6.89 10.11 -2.89
CA VAL A 335 -7.49 8.76 -2.93
C VAL A 335 -6.39 7.74 -3.09
N VAL A 336 -6.40 6.73 -2.25
CA VAL A 336 -5.54 5.54 -2.32
C VAL A 336 -6.42 4.32 -2.56
N GLY A 337 -6.09 3.52 -3.56
CA GLY A 337 -6.84 2.32 -3.92
C GLY A 337 -5.98 1.07 -3.97
N ALA A 338 -6.63 -0.09 -3.84
CA ALA A 338 -6.02 -1.40 -3.99
C ALA A 338 -5.86 -1.76 -5.47
N ALA A 339 -4.72 -2.38 -5.83
CA ALA A 339 -4.51 -2.83 -7.21
C ALA A 339 -5.42 -4.00 -7.63
N GLY A 340 -5.89 -4.82 -6.68
CA GLY A 340 -6.64 -6.05 -6.93
C GLY A 340 -5.83 -7.30 -6.61
N ASN A 341 -6.51 -8.46 -6.55
CA ASN A 341 -5.90 -9.72 -6.10
C ASN A 341 -5.79 -10.77 -7.24
N ASP A 342 -5.73 -10.32 -8.47
CA ASP A 342 -5.83 -11.13 -9.69
C ASP A 342 -4.51 -11.37 -10.41
N GLY A 343 -3.38 -11.06 -9.76
CA GLY A 343 -2.05 -11.19 -10.35
C GLY A 343 -1.62 -12.61 -10.73
N ARG A 344 -2.32 -13.65 -10.22
CA ARG A 344 -2.17 -15.06 -10.65
C ARG A 344 -3.24 -15.50 -11.62
N ASN A 345 -4.30 -14.72 -11.74
CA ASN A 345 -5.41 -15.01 -12.61
C ASN A 345 -5.06 -14.53 -14.03
N GLN A 346 -5.16 -15.40 -14.99
CA GLN A 346 -4.98 -15.06 -16.40
C GLN A 346 -6.28 -14.44 -16.95
N MET A 347 -6.69 -13.32 -16.35
CA MET A 347 -8.00 -12.72 -16.56
C MET A 347 -8.05 -11.67 -17.66
N HIS A 348 -6.90 -11.18 -18.10
CA HIS A 348 -6.79 -10.21 -19.18
C HIS A 348 -6.24 -10.87 -20.44
N ILE A 349 -6.83 -10.59 -21.58
CA ILE A 349 -6.27 -10.88 -22.90
C ILE A 349 -5.95 -9.58 -23.60
N TYR A 350 -4.84 -9.59 -24.34
CA TYR A 350 -4.44 -8.50 -25.24
C TYR A 350 -3.86 -9.05 -26.52
N LYS A 351 -4.31 -8.51 -27.64
CA LYS A 351 -3.72 -8.82 -28.95
C LYS A 351 -3.96 -7.68 -29.95
N GLN A 352 -2.95 -7.37 -30.74
CA GLN A 352 -3.11 -6.64 -31.99
C GLN A 352 -3.58 -7.62 -33.05
N THR A 353 -4.82 -7.48 -33.54
CA THR A 353 -5.45 -8.47 -34.41
C THR A 353 -5.34 -8.11 -35.90
N ASN A 354 -5.42 -6.83 -36.23
CA ASN A 354 -5.34 -6.34 -37.63
C ASN A 354 -6.31 -7.10 -38.60
N GLY A 355 -7.50 -7.44 -38.11
CA GLY A 355 -8.50 -8.23 -38.87
C GLY A 355 -8.45 -9.73 -38.66
N ASP A 356 -7.42 -10.27 -38.03
CA ASP A 356 -7.33 -11.68 -37.66
C ASP A 356 -8.24 -12.00 -36.47
N THR A 357 -8.76 -13.24 -36.42
CA THR A 357 -9.54 -13.72 -35.30
C THR A 357 -8.64 -14.25 -34.18
N LEU A 358 -8.80 -13.70 -32.98
CA LEU A 358 -8.22 -14.20 -31.74
C LEU A 358 -9.18 -15.25 -31.15
N TYR A 359 -8.67 -16.42 -30.80
CA TYR A 359 -9.44 -17.44 -30.07
C TYR A 359 -8.94 -17.59 -28.65
N THR A 360 -9.87 -17.73 -27.72
CA THR A 360 -9.57 -18.01 -26.30
C THR A 360 -10.70 -18.80 -25.65
N LEU A 361 -10.41 -19.47 -24.56
CA LEU A 361 -11.39 -20.22 -23.76
C LEU A 361 -11.54 -19.57 -22.40
N SER A 362 -12.77 -19.42 -21.93
CA SER A 362 -13.06 -19.04 -20.55
C SER A 362 -13.16 -20.29 -19.68
N LEU A 363 -12.44 -20.29 -18.56
CA LEU A 363 -12.46 -21.35 -17.55
C LEU A 363 -12.97 -20.81 -16.22
N ASP A 364 -13.88 -21.58 -15.64
CA ASP A 364 -14.20 -21.44 -14.21
C ASP A 364 -13.22 -22.26 -13.37
N ASN A 365 -12.63 -21.64 -12.36
CA ASN A 365 -11.76 -22.32 -11.39
C ASN A 365 -12.55 -23.08 -10.30
N ASN A 366 -13.85 -22.84 -10.18
CA ASN A 366 -14.66 -23.33 -9.05
C ASN A 366 -15.75 -24.34 -9.47
N ARG A 367 -15.35 -25.37 -10.23
CA ARG A 367 -16.21 -26.37 -10.86
C ARG A 367 -17.12 -27.19 -9.94
N ASN A 368 -17.02 -27.06 -8.62
CA ASN A 368 -17.58 -28.07 -7.72
C ASN A 368 -19.00 -27.80 -7.22
N ASN A 369 -19.59 -26.61 -7.41
CA ASN A 369 -20.82 -26.26 -6.68
C ASN A 369 -21.93 -25.53 -7.47
N HIS A 370 -21.82 -25.27 -8.77
CA HIS A 370 -22.85 -24.50 -9.49
C HIS A 370 -23.49 -25.26 -10.67
N PRO A 371 -24.83 -25.29 -10.74
CA PRO A 371 -25.56 -25.94 -11.83
C PRO A 371 -25.51 -25.18 -13.17
N HIS A 372 -25.07 -23.89 -13.15
CA HIS A 372 -24.92 -23.04 -14.34
C HIS A 372 -23.63 -22.25 -14.21
N GLU A 373 -22.80 -22.23 -15.24
CA GLU A 373 -21.62 -21.36 -15.32
C GLU A 373 -22.03 -20.02 -15.94
N ASN A 374 -21.72 -18.92 -15.22
CA ASN A 374 -21.87 -17.57 -15.73
C ASN A 374 -20.48 -16.98 -16.01
N VAL A 375 -20.27 -16.50 -17.22
CA VAL A 375 -19.08 -15.76 -17.60
C VAL A 375 -19.47 -14.33 -17.89
N LEU A 376 -18.94 -13.41 -17.08
CA LEU A 376 -19.01 -11.98 -17.39
C LEU A 376 -17.70 -11.56 -18.03
N THR A 377 -17.77 -11.09 -19.25
CA THR A 377 -16.60 -10.69 -20.05
C THR A 377 -16.80 -9.31 -20.62
N ASP A 378 -15.81 -8.44 -20.43
CA ASP A 378 -15.79 -7.08 -20.96
C ASP A 378 -14.70 -6.95 -22.04
N ILE A 379 -15.10 -6.69 -23.28
CA ILE A 379 -14.22 -6.66 -24.46
C ILE A 379 -14.17 -5.25 -25.02
N TRP A 380 -12.96 -4.76 -25.30
CA TRP A 380 -12.69 -3.42 -25.80
C TRP A 380 -11.79 -3.46 -27.02
N GLY A 381 -12.08 -2.62 -28.02
CA GLY A 381 -11.19 -2.33 -29.15
C GLY A 381 -10.47 -1.00 -28.99
N GLY A 382 -9.62 -0.66 -29.96
CA GLY A 382 -9.05 0.70 -30.10
C GLY A 382 -10.07 1.70 -30.63
N VAL A 383 -9.74 3.00 -30.59
CA VAL A 383 -10.61 4.05 -31.13
C VAL A 383 -10.82 3.85 -32.64
N GLY A 384 -12.10 3.73 -33.07
CA GLY A 384 -12.47 3.51 -34.46
C GLY A 384 -12.36 2.05 -34.93
N ASP A 385 -11.96 1.12 -34.08
CA ASP A 385 -11.92 -0.31 -34.40
C ASP A 385 -13.33 -0.87 -34.57
N LYS A 386 -13.41 -1.94 -35.38
CA LYS A 386 -14.62 -2.76 -35.55
C LYS A 386 -14.41 -4.07 -34.81
N LEU A 387 -15.30 -4.36 -33.86
CA LEU A 387 -15.29 -5.59 -33.08
C LEU A 387 -16.37 -6.59 -33.64
N SER A 388 -16.00 -7.85 -33.75
CA SER A 388 -16.96 -8.94 -33.87
C SER A 388 -16.58 -10.09 -32.96
N VAL A 389 -17.57 -10.76 -32.37
CA VAL A 389 -17.37 -11.89 -31.47
C VAL A 389 -18.22 -13.07 -31.89
N GLN A 390 -17.60 -14.24 -31.99
CA GLN A 390 -18.26 -15.52 -32.09
C GLN A 390 -18.18 -16.23 -30.74
N ILE A 391 -19.33 -16.58 -30.19
CA ILE A 391 -19.43 -17.34 -28.94
C ILE A 391 -19.73 -18.80 -29.34
N THR A 392 -18.95 -19.73 -28.78
CA THR A 392 -19.11 -21.16 -29.06
C THR A 392 -19.04 -21.96 -27.77
N LEU A 393 -20.06 -22.77 -27.50
CA LEU A 393 -19.98 -23.78 -26.46
C LEU A 393 -19.26 -25.00 -27.05
N VAL A 394 -18.15 -25.41 -26.45
CA VAL A 394 -17.35 -26.56 -26.88
C VAL A 394 -17.24 -27.57 -25.74
N ASP A 395 -17.14 -28.85 -26.07
CA ASP A 395 -16.87 -29.90 -25.09
C ASP A 395 -15.42 -29.88 -24.62
N THR A 396 -15.07 -30.73 -23.68
CA THR A 396 -13.71 -30.84 -23.11
C THR A 396 -12.65 -31.27 -24.13
N PHE A 397 -13.05 -31.72 -25.30
CA PHE A 397 -12.18 -32.10 -26.41
C PHE A 397 -12.09 -31.03 -27.51
N GLY A 398 -12.78 -29.89 -27.33
CA GLY A 398 -12.83 -28.80 -28.29
C GLY A 398 -13.85 -28.99 -29.41
N LYS A 399 -14.70 -30.02 -29.32
CA LYS A 399 -15.77 -30.24 -30.31
C LYS A 399 -16.90 -29.25 -30.04
N LYS A 400 -17.31 -28.55 -31.07
CA LYS A 400 -18.42 -27.60 -31.06
C LYS A 400 -19.74 -28.26 -30.68
N ILE A 401 -20.40 -27.72 -29.66
CA ILE A 401 -21.75 -28.07 -29.22
C ILE A 401 -22.76 -27.07 -29.82
N ILE A 402 -22.62 -25.78 -29.47
CA ILE A 402 -23.48 -24.68 -29.91
C ILE A 402 -22.61 -23.55 -30.44
N ALA A 403 -22.97 -22.92 -31.56
CA ALA A 403 -22.37 -21.64 -31.97
C ALA A 403 -23.42 -20.54 -31.96
N ALA A 404 -23.05 -19.45 -31.37
CA ALA A 404 -23.81 -18.21 -31.30
C ALA A 404 -22.99 -17.09 -31.96
N PRO A 405 -23.11 -16.89 -33.28
CA PRO A 405 -22.43 -15.81 -33.95
C PRO A 405 -22.98 -14.48 -33.46
N TRP A 406 -22.09 -13.58 -33.11
CA TRP A 406 -22.41 -12.21 -32.70
C TRP A 406 -21.54 -11.26 -33.50
N ASN A 407 -22.12 -10.59 -34.48
CA ASN A 407 -21.41 -9.60 -35.27
C ASN A 407 -21.77 -8.21 -34.73
N LEU A 408 -20.79 -7.55 -34.20
CA LEU A 408 -20.86 -6.17 -33.75
C LEU A 408 -20.07 -5.31 -34.71
N ALA A 409 -20.70 -4.32 -35.28
CA ALA A 409 -20.01 -3.29 -36.03
C ALA A 409 -19.61 -2.17 -35.02
N GLY A 410 -18.37 -1.75 -35.03
CA GLY A 410 -17.89 -0.62 -34.20
C GLY A 410 -18.54 0.73 -34.55
N ASP A 411 -19.37 0.75 -35.57
CA ASP A 411 -20.22 1.84 -36.01
C ASP A 411 -21.70 1.56 -35.68
N CYS A 412 -21.97 1.15 -34.46
CA CYS A 412 -23.27 0.70 -34.04
C CYS A 412 -24.34 1.79 -34.19
N VAL A 413 -25.17 1.65 -35.21
CA VAL A 413 -26.32 2.52 -35.49
C VAL A 413 -27.44 2.29 -34.45
N ASN A 414 -27.48 1.10 -33.81
CA ASN A 414 -28.46 0.67 -32.84
C ASN A 414 -27.78 -0.01 -31.65
N CYS A 415 -26.92 0.69 -30.93
CA CYS A 415 -26.35 0.20 -29.68
C CYS A 415 -27.43 -0.15 -28.66
N GLY A 416 -27.28 -1.27 -27.96
CA GLY A 416 -28.28 -1.70 -26.98
C GLY A 416 -27.90 -2.99 -26.26
N THR A 417 -28.80 -3.45 -25.43
CA THR A 417 -28.68 -4.73 -24.73
C THR A 417 -29.60 -5.75 -25.38
N TYR A 418 -29.04 -6.88 -25.72
CA TYR A 418 -29.71 -7.98 -26.40
C TYR A 418 -29.64 -9.26 -25.58
N LYS A 419 -30.75 -10.02 -25.55
CA LYS A 419 -30.79 -11.35 -24.93
C LYS A 419 -31.10 -12.36 -25.98
N ARG A 420 -30.28 -13.43 -26.11
CA ARG A 420 -30.49 -14.53 -27.02
C ARG A 420 -30.29 -15.87 -26.33
N THR A 421 -31.08 -16.85 -26.75
CA THR A 421 -30.99 -18.24 -26.31
C THR A 421 -30.75 -19.14 -27.51
N TYR A 422 -29.79 -20.04 -27.42
CA TYR A 422 -29.44 -21.00 -28.40
C TYR A 422 -29.58 -22.40 -27.82
N SER A 423 -30.30 -23.32 -28.48
CA SER A 423 -30.50 -24.67 -27.98
C SER A 423 -30.24 -25.69 -29.07
N ILE A 424 -29.57 -26.80 -28.73
CA ILE A 424 -29.37 -27.97 -29.59
C ILE A 424 -29.62 -29.20 -28.72
N GLY A 425 -30.71 -29.92 -28.97
CA GLY A 425 -31.15 -31.02 -28.11
C GLY A 425 -31.46 -30.49 -26.70
N THR A 426 -30.80 -31.06 -25.70
CA THR A 426 -30.92 -30.63 -24.29
C THR A 426 -29.93 -29.50 -23.89
N ASP A 427 -29.00 -29.19 -24.79
CA ASP A 427 -27.97 -28.20 -24.50
C ASP A 427 -28.47 -26.79 -24.76
N THR A 428 -28.22 -25.87 -23.82
CA THR A 428 -28.67 -24.50 -23.93
C THR A 428 -27.55 -23.54 -23.55
N LEU A 429 -27.41 -22.47 -24.34
CA LEU A 429 -26.52 -21.35 -24.18
C LEU A 429 -27.34 -20.07 -24.16
N TRP A 430 -27.26 -19.32 -23.07
CA TRP A 430 -27.89 -18.02 -22.91
C TRP A 430 -26.81 -16.92 -23.01
N VAL A 431 -27.10 -15.91 -23.79
CA VAL A 431 -26.19 -14.79 -24.01
C VAL A 431 -26.94 -13.47 -23.80
N ILE A 432 -26.44 -12.66 -22.92
CA ILE A 432 -26.81 -11.24 -22.82
C ILE A 432 -25.59 -10.45 -23.29
N ALA A 433 -25.78 -9.56 -24.26
CA ALA A 433 -24.73 -8.72 -24.79
C ALA A 433 -25.15 -7.25 -24.76
N THR A 434 -24.30 -6.41 -24.22
CA THR A 434 -24.42 -4.96 -24.32
C THR A 434 -23.35 -4.42 -25.24
N GLU A 435 -23.79 -3.77 -26.32
CA GLU A 435 -22.95 -3.15 -27.34
C GLU A 435 -22.95 -1.64 -27.20
N GLN A 436 -21.77 -1.03 -27.28
CA GLN A 436 -21.67 0.43 -27.35
C GLN A 436 -20.37 0.89 -28.01
N VAL A 437 -20.39 2.10 -28.59
CA VAL A 437 -19.20 2.93 -28.69
C VAL A 437 -19.19 3.79 -27.43
N PHE A 438 -18.21 3.57 -26.54
CA PHE A 438 -18.19 4.20 -25.24
C PHE A 438 -17.98 5.72 -25.38
N PRO A 439 -18.94 6.55 -24.93
CA PRO A 439 -18.95 7.96 -25.30
C PRO A 439 -17.82 8.80 -24.68
N LEU A 440 -17.14 8.26 -23.66
CA LEU A 440 -16.08 8.98 -22.95
C LEU A 440 -14.68 8.78 -23.55
N ASN A 441 -14.49 7.75 -24.40
CA ASN A 441 -13.20 7.48 -25.06
C ASN A 441 -13.34 7.07 -26.54
N ASN A 442 -14.58 6.98 -27.07
CA ASN A 442 -14.88 6.57 -28.44
C ASN A 442 -14.35 5.19 -28.83
N LYS A 443 -14.16 4.29 -27.85
CA LYS A 443 -13.75 2.90 -28.06
C LYS A 443 -14.97 2.01 -28.20
N PRO A 444 -14.99 1.04 -29.12
CA PRO A 444 -16.03 0.01 -29.14
C PRO A 444 -15.89 -0.91 -27.93
N ASN A 445 -17.02 -1.20 -27.31
CA ASN A 445 -17.11 -2.05 -26.13
C ASN A 445 -18.22 -3.09 -26.29
N LEU A 446 -17.96 -4.29 -25.84
CA LEU A 446 -18.90 -5.37 -25.76
C LEU A 446 -18.84 -6.04 -24.39
N LEU A 447 -19.90 -5.87 -23.61
CA LEU A 447 -20.08 -6.56 -22.34
C LEU A 447 -20.96 -7.79 -22.56
N LEU A 448 -20.46 -8.97 -22.21
CA LEU A 448 -21.12 -10.25 -22.38
C LEU A 448 -21.38 -10.92 -21.03
N ILE A 449 -22.62 -11.39 -20.83
CA ILE A 449 -22.97 -12.35 -19.79
C ILE A 449 -23.37 -13.63 -20.51
N ILE A 450 -22.66 -14.72 -20.26
CA ILE A 450 -22.81 -15.98 -20.95
C ILE A 450 -23.08 -17.10 -19.95
N GLU A 451 -24.18 -17.81 -20.10
CA GLU A 451 -24.57 -18.93 -19.25
C GLU A 451 -24.80 -20.19 -20.08
N HIS A 452 -24.54 -21.35 -19.51
CA HIS A 452 -24.87 -22.63 -20.15
C HIS A 452 -25.20 -23.70 -19.10
N ASN A 453 -25.90 -24.75 -19.56
CA ASN A 453 -26.36 -25.84 -18.69
C ASN A 453 -25.43 -27.07 -18.64
N ARG A 454 -24.16 -26.93 -19.02
CA ARG A 454 -23.12 -27.99 -18.97
C ARG A 454 -21.89 -27.60 -18.13
N PRO A 455 -22.01 -27.37 -16.83
CA PRO A 455 -20.97 -26.72 -16.04
C PRO A 455 -19.66 -27.50 -15.91
N GLN A 456 -19.67 -28.83 -16.08
CA GLN A 456 -18.46 -29.64 -15.86
C GLN A 456 -17.92 -30.30 -17.16
N SER A 457 -18.60 -30.16 -18.28
CA SER A 457 -18.29 -30.89 -19.51
C SER A 457 -18.16 -30.00 -20.73
N ALA A 458 -18.16 -28.69 -20.59
CA ALA A 458 -18.05 -27.75 -21.68
C ALA A 458 -17.27 -26.49 -21.29
N TYR A 459 -16.82 -25.75 -22.31
CA TYR A 459 -16.12 -24.46 -22.15
C TYR A 459 -16.78 -23.44 -23.10
N ILE A 460 -16.68 -22.16 -22.69
CA ILE A 460 -17.04 -21.05 -23.56
C ILE A 460 -15.79 -20.64 -24.34
N GLN A 461 -15.84 -20.83 -25.68
CA GLN A 461 -14.83 -20.33 -26.59
C GLN A 461 -15.30 -19.02 -27.18
N LEU A 462 -14.44 -18.02 -27.17
CA LEU A 462 -14.63 -16.76 -27.87
C LEU A 462 -13.69 -16.69 -29.06
N GLY A 463 -14.23 -16.34 -30.23
CA GLY A 463 -13.49 -15.93 -31.40
C GLY A 463 -13.71 -14.43 -31.59
N ILE A 464 -12.70 -13.63 -31.33
CA ILE A 464 -12.78 -12.16 -31.30
C ILE A 464 -12.00 -11.62 -32.51
N THR A 465 -12.63 -10.83 -33.35
CA THR A 465 -11.99 -10.14 -34.48
C THR A 465 -12.09 -8.65 -34.27
N SER A 466 -10.98 -7.94 -34.46
CA SER A 466 -10.91 -6.48 -34.46
C SER A 466 -10.06 -5.98 -35.62
N THR A 467 -10.38 -4.81 -36.14
CA THR A 467 -9.53 -4.13 -37.15
C THR A 467 -8.21 -3.64 -36.59
N GLY A 468 -8.11 -3.47 -35.27
CA GLY A 468 -6.91 -3.03 -34.57
C GLY A 468 -6.59 -3.90 -33.36
N GLU A 469 -6.72 -3.35 -32.16
CA GLU A 469 -6.38 -4.03 -30.91
C GLU A 469 -7.61 -4.64 -30.24
N VAL A 470 -7.37 -5.63 -29.37
CA VAL A 470 -8.37 -6.23 -28.49
C VAL A 470 -7.81 -6.30 -27.07
N HIS A 471 -8.58 -5.79 -26.14
CA HIS A 471 -8.47 -6.07 -24.72
C HIS A 471 -9.73 -6.80 -24.26
N GLY A 472 -9.58 -7.78 -23.37
CA GLY A 472 -10.72 -8.47 -22.77
C GLY A 472 -10.45 -8.86 -21.33
N TRP A 473 -11.39 -8.58 -20.45
CA TRP A 473 -11.32 -8.94 -19.03
C TRP A 473 -12.45 -9.86 -18.66
N ASN A 474 -12.11 -10.95 -17.96
CA ASN A 474 -13.12 -11.73 -17.25
C ASN A 474 -13.35 -11.13 -15.87
N SER A 475 -14.59 -11.10 -15.43
CA SER A 475 -14.96 -10.66 -14.10
C SER A 475 -14.97 -11.84 -13.12
N GLY A 476 -14.54 -11.56 -11.87
CA GLY A 476 -14.55 -12.52 -10.78
C GLY A 476 -13.26 -13.32 -10.64
N GLN A 477 -12.95 -13.74 -9.39
CA GLN A 477 -11.74 -14.51 -9.07
C GLN A 477 -11.75 -15.95 -9.61
N ALA A 478 -12.88 -16.41 -10.13
CA ALA A 478 -13.08 -17.76 -10.60
C ALA A 478 -12.78 -17.95 -12.09
N TYR A 479 -12.76 -16.89 -12.89
CA TYR A 479 -12.67 -16.96 -14.33
C TYR A 479 -11.32 -16.54 -14.88
N ARG A 480 -10.75 -17.36 -15.77
CA ARG A 480 -9.50 -17.05 -16.47
C ARG A 480 -9.59 -17.43 -17.94
N TRP A 481 -8.79 -16.79 -18.77
CA TRP A 481 -8.59 -17.15 -20.16
C TRP A 481 -7.53 -18.25 -20.30
N THR A 482 -7.76 -19.21 -21.18
CA THR A 482 -6.78 -20.28 -21.43
C THR A 482 -6.69 -20.63 -22.91
N SER A 483 -5.52 -21.10 -23.31
CA SER A 483 -5.30 -21.72 -24.63
C SER A 483 -5.75 -23.18 -24.73
N GLY A 484 -6.26 -23.76 -23.64
CA GLY A 484 -6.66 -25.17 -23.59
C GLY A 484 -5.51 -26.16 -23.35
N HIS A 485 -4.26 -25.70 -23.30
CA HIS A 485 -3.10 -26.62 -23.15
C HIS A 485 -2.80 -27.02 -21.68
N TYR A 486 -3.50 -26.47 -20.70
CA TYR A 486 -3.15 -26.63 -19.30
C TYR A 486 -4.32 -27.07 -18.40
N TYR A 487 -4.82 -28.30 -18.59
CA TYR A 487 -5.58 -28.94 -17.53
C TYR A 487 -5.01 -30.33 -17.21
N ALA A 488 -4.30 -30.43 -16.10
CA ALA A 488 -3.77 -31.66 -15.56
C ALA A 488 -4.92 -32.62 -15.22
N GLY A 489 -5.16 -33.57 -16.06
CA GLY A 489 -6.18 -34.62 -15.93
C GLY A 489 -6.85 -35.05 -17.26
N HIS A 490 -6.90 -34.21 -18.26
CA HIS A 490 -7.43 -34.54 -19.55
C HIS A 490 -6.32 -34.57 -20.60
N LYS A 491 -5.70 -35.73 -20.75
CA LYS A 491 -4.79 -36.03 -21.87
C LYS A 491 -5.61 -36.08 -23.14
N GLY A 492 -5.45 -35.11 -24.03
CA GLY A 492 -5.82 -35.28 -25.43
C GLY A 492 -6.81 -34.32 -26.08
N GLY A 493 -7.16 -33.18 -25.46
CA GLY A 493 -7.94 -32.15 -26.17
C GLY A 493 -7.04 -31.33 -27.10
N SER A 494 -7.17 -31.49 -28.39
CA SER A 494 -6.44 -30.68 -29.38
C SER A 494 -7.23 -29.39 -29.66
N PHE A 495 -7.16 -28.46 -28.74
CA PHE A 495 -7.57 -27.10 -29.06
C PHE A 495 -6.61 -26.51 -30.10
N SER A 496 -7.13 -25.70 -30.99
CA SER A 496 -6.34 -25.07 -32.06
C SER A 496 -5.12 -24.35 -31.50
N PRO A 497 -3.94 -24.48 -32.15
CA PRO A 497 -2.75 -23.69 -31.75
C PRO A 497 -2.96 -22.16 -31.88
N LYS A 498 -4.09 -21.72 -32.42
CA LYS A 498 -4.49 -20.31 -32.52
C LYS A 498 -5.10 -19.75 -31.20
N HIS A 499 -5.40 -20.60 -30.20
CA HIS A 499 -5.92 -20.12 -28.92
C HIS A 499 -4.82 -19.47 -28.10
N ILE A 500 -5.14 -18.30 -27.51
CA ILE A 500 -4.27 -17.62 -26.57
C ILE A 500 -4.77 -17.80 -25.15
N ALA A 501 -3.83 -17.83 -24.21
CA ALA A 501 -4.12 -17.76 -22.79
C ALA A 501 -4.20 -16.29 -22.35
N GLY A 502 -4.88 -16.06 -21.24
CA GLY A 502 -4.81 -14.77 -20.58
C GLY A 502 -3.44 -14.47 -19.97
N ILE A 503 -3.22 -13.23 -19.62
CA ILE A 503 -2.01 -12.71 -19.02
C ILE A 503 -2.33 -12.09 -17.66
N ALA A 504 -1.31 -11.94 -16.81
CA ALA A 504 -1.42 -11.27 -15.52
C ALA A 504 -1.29 -9.74 -15.64
N GLU A 505 -0.64 -9.27 -16.69
CA GLU A 505 -0.53 -7.86 -17.03
C GLU A 505 -1.90 -7.28 -17.39
N GLY A 506 -2.17 -6.04 -16.94
CA GLY A 506 -3.48 -5.41 -17.12
C GLY A 506 -4.55 -5.90 -16.15
N SER A 507 -4.21 -6.69 -15.12
CA SER A 507 -5.16 -7.19 -14.11
C SER A 507 -5.46 -6.18 -12.97
N VAL A 508 -4.93 -4.97 -13.01
CA VAL A 508 -5.28 -3.93 -12.02
C VAL A 508 -6.74 -3.53 -12.20
N GLY A 509 -7.49 -3.53 -11.09
CA GLY A 509 -8.94 -3.26 -11.11
C GLY A 509 -9.29 -1.83 -11.52
N GLU A 510 -10.46 -1.66 -12.14
CA GLU A 510 -10.94 -0.37 -12.65
C GLU A 510 -11.13 0.67 -11.55
N ASN A 511 -11.91 0.37 -10.51
CA ASN A 511 -12.31 1.37 -9.52
C ASN A 511 -11.25 1.70 -8.47
N GLY A 512 -10.39 0.75 -8.13
CA GLY A 512 -9.39 0.93 -7.08
C GLY A 512 -8.02 1.29 -7.62
N GLY A 513 -7.74 1.05 -8.89
CA GLY A 513 -6.37 0.98 -9.35
C GLY A 513 -6.04 1.60 -10.69
N SER A 514 -6.90 1.54 -11.71
CA SER A 514 -6.56 1.93 -13.07
C SER A 514 -6.44 3.45 -13.28
N GLY A 515 -7.11 4.25 -12.46
CA GLY A 515 -7.25 5.69 -12.62
C GLY A 515 -5.95 6.49 -12.52
N THR A 516 -5.87 7.57 -13.29
CA THR A 516 -4.72 8.49 -13.28
C THR A 516 -4.59 9.23 -11.94
N HIS A 517 -5.70 9.52 -11.30
CA HIS A 517 -5.76 10.38 -10.11
C HIS A 517 -5.84 9.60 -8.80
N THR A 518 -6.00 8.28 -8.87
CA THR A 518 -5.90 7.37 -7.72
C THR A 518 -4.46 6.92 -7.52
N LEU A 519 -3.95 6.99 -6.30
CA LEU A 519 -2.70 6.37 -5.90
C LEU A 519 -2.94 4.87 -5.66
N THR A 520 -2.25 4.00 -6.38
CA THR A 520 -2.55 2.57 -6.39
C THR A 520 -1.48 1.75 -5.68
N ALA A 521 -1.91 0.92 -4.73
CA ALA A 521 -1.05 0.07 -3.94
C ALA A 521 -1.12 -1.39 -4.39
N GLY A 522 0.01 -1.96 -4.80
CA GLY A 522 0.21 -3.39 -4.91
C GLY A 522 0.74 -3.98 -3.59
N ALA A 523 0.82 -5.30 -3.51
CA ALA A 523 1.16 -6.02 -2.29
C ALA A 523 2.47 -6.80 -2.40
N TYR A 524 3.26 -6.79 -1.30
CA TYR A 524 4.35 -7.73 -1.12
C TYR A 524 4.20 -8.52 0.19
N ILE A 525 4.94 -9.64 0.30
CA ILE A 525 4.87 -10.58 1.42
C ILE A 525 5.57 -9.96 2.63
N ASN A 526 4.78 -9.72 3.69
CA ASN A 526 5.26 -9.12 4.93
C ASN A 526 5.88 -10.15 5.87
N ARG A 527 5.25 -11.32 5.99
CA ARG A 527 5.71 -12.42 6.84
C ARG A 527 5.23 -13.77 6.30
N ASN A 528 5.87 -14.83 6.77
CA ASN A 528 5.51 -16.21 6.49
C ASN A 528 5.41 -17.09 7.74
N GLN A 529 5.58 -16.51 8.94
CA GLN A 529 5.53 -17.20 10.24
C GLN A 529 4.80 -16.35 11.26
N TRP A 530 4.01 -16.99 12.14
CA TRP A 530 3.34 -16.30 13.25
C TRP A 530 2.91 -17.28 14.35
N PHE A 531 2.57 -16.72 15.49
CA PHE A 531 1.82 -17.42 16.56
C PHE A 531 0.40 -16.89 16.59
N ASN A 532 -0.58 -17.79 16.70
CA ASN A 532 -1.96 -17.38 16.98
C ASN A 532 -2.14 -16.99 18.46
N TYR A 533 -3.33 -16.52 18.81
CA TYR A 533 -3.65 -16.09 20.18
C TYR A 533 -3.62 -17.22 21.23
N LYS A 534 -3.60 -18.49 20.81
CA LYS A 534 -3.46 -19.68 21.66
C LYS A 534 -2.00 -20.10 21.85
N GLY A 535 -1.05 -19.44 21.18
CA GLY A 535 0.38 -19.77 21.18
C GLY A 535 0.75 -20.88 20.20
N GLU A 536 -0.13 -21.26 19.27
CA GLU A 536 0.16 -22.24 18.23
C GLU A 536 0.99 -21.56 17.10
N TYR A 537 2.05 -22.25 16.68
CA TYR A 537 2.97 -21.74 15.64
C TYR A 537 2.51 -22.17 14.26
N PHE A 538 2.53 -21.22 13.33
CA PHE A 538 2.23 -21.38 11.91
C PHE A 538 3.39 -20.94 11.05
N ASN A 539 3.68 -21.69 9.99
CA ASN A 539 4.75 -21.40 9.02
C ASN A 539 4.28 -21.71 7.61
N GLN A 540 4.52 -20.78 6.70
CA GLN A 540 4.25 -20.91 5.26
C GLN A 540 5.57 -20.74 4.49
N PRO A 541 6.45 -21.76 4.49
CA PRO A 541 7.83 -21.65 3.97
C PRO A 541 7.90 -21.40 2.45
N TRP A 542 6.80 -21.65 1.72
CA TRP A 542 6.70 -21.36 0.28
C TRP A 542 6.52 -19.86 -0.02
N HIS A 543 6.33 -19.02 0.99
CA HIS A 543 6.27 -17.57 0.87
C HIS A 543 7.61 -16.96 1.27
N THR A 544 8.24 -16.22 0.35
CA THR A 544 9.50 -15.52 0.62
C THR A 544 9.19 -14.08 1.06
N VAL A 545 9.56 -13.74 2.29
CA VAL A 545 9.34 -12.38 2.84
C VAL A 545 10.07 -11.35 1.97
N GLY A 546 9.35 -10.30 1.62
CA GLY A 546 9.83 -9.24 0.74
C GLY A 546 9.52 -9.44 -0.74
N ASP A 547 9.19 -10.68 -1.19
CA ASP A 547 8.78 -10.93 -2.57
C ASP A 547 7.41 -10.32 -2.87
N ILE A 548 7.14 -10.00 -4.14
CA ILE A 548 5.83 -9.52 -4.58
C ILE A 548 4.78 -10.61 -4.31
N ALA A 549 3.70 -10.25 -3.64
CA ALA A 549 2.63 -11.20 -3.38
C ALA A 549 2.02 -11.68 -4.71
N GLY A 550 1.99 -13.01 -4.91
CA GLY A 550 1.60 -13.56 -6.20
C GLY A 550 0.19 -13.19 -6.65
N PHE A 551 -0.70 -12.86 -5.71
CA PHE A 551 -2.05 -12.37 -6.00
C PHE A 551 -2.07 -10.89 -6.43
N SER A 552 -1.06 -10.08 -6.13
CA SER A 552 -1.06 -8.65 -6.42
C SER A 552 -1.26 -8.40 -7.91
N SER A 553 -2.33 -7.71 -8.28
CA SER A 553 -2.64 -7.36 -9.65
C SER A 553 -1.57 -6.48 -10.28
N ARG A 554 -1.41 -6.56 -11.61
CA ARG A 554 -0.27 -6.04 -12.36
C ARG A 554 -0.70 -5.22 -13.56
N GLY A 555 0.05 -4.12 -13.80
CA GLY A 555 -0.01 -3.37 -15.07
C GLY A 555 0.96 -3.95 -16.12
N PRO A 556 1.30 -3.19 -17.17
CA PRO A 556 0.80 -1.85 -17.43
C PRO A 556 -0.68 -1.83 -17.82
N MET A 557 -1.31 -0.66 -17.67
CA MET A 557 -2.67 -0.44 -18.14
C MET A 557 -2.71 -0.26 -19.66
N PRO A 558 -3.89 -0.36 -20.31
CA PRO A 558 -4.00 -0.13 -21.74
C PRO A 558 -3.37 1.17 -22.20
N LYS A 559 -2.85 1.17 -23.44
CA LYS A 559 -2.24 2.35 -24.05
C LYS A 559 -3.29 3.43 -24.30
N THR A 560 -2.88 4.67 -24.09
CA THR A 560 -3.65 5.86 -24.43
C THR A 560 -2.75 6.86 -25.17
N GLN A 561 -3.34 7.93 -25.70
CA GLN A 561 -2.55 8.99 -26.32
C GLN A 561 -1.53 9.59 -25.33
N ASP A 562 -1.95 9.78 -24.07
CA ASP A 562 -1.07 10.33 -23.03
C ASP A 562 -0.06 9.30 -22.52
N PHE A 563 -0.36 8.00 -22.65
CA PHE A 563 0.48 6.89 -22.18
C PHE A 563 0.70 5.85 -23.29
N PRO A 564 1.53 6.14 -24.31
CA PRO A 564 1.69 5.29 -25.50
C PRO A 564 2.36 3.93 -25.21
N LYS A 565 2.97 3.77 -24.03
CA LYS A 565 3.52 2.48 -23.54
C LYS A 565 2.60 1.79 -22.52
N GLY A 566 1.42 2.37 -22.27
CA GLY A 566 0.58 2.02 -21.14
C GLY A 566 1.06 2.67 -19.83
N ARG A 567 0.12 3.01 -18.96
CA ARG A 567 0.43 3.60 -17.66
C ARG A 567 0.89 2.51 -16.70
N ILE A 568 1.97 2.80 -15.96
CA ILE A 568 2.47 1.91 -14.91
C ILE A 568 1.51 1.94 -13.73
N LYS A 569 1.04 0.76 -13.35
CA LYS A 569 0.26 0.48 -12.13
C LYS A 569 0.64 -0.91 -11.60
N PRO A 570 0.64 -1.13 -10.27
CA PRO A 570 0.40 -0.13 -9.21
C PRO A 570 1.44 1.00 -9.23
N ASP A 571 1.20 2.10 -8.48
CA ASP A 571 2.20 3.16 -8.32
C ASP A 571 3.35 2.71 -7.43
N VAL A 572 3.04 2.04 -6.31
CA VAL A 572 4.01 1.43 -5.37
C VAL A 572 3.49 0.10 -4.87
N ILE A 573 4.37 -0.68 -4.25
CA ILE A 573 3.97 -1.86 -3.46
C ILE A 573 4.24 -1.62 -1.97
N ALA A 574 3.33 -2.15 -1.14
CA ALA A 574 3.39 -2.07 0.32
C ALA A 574 3.17 -3.45 0.95
N PRO A 575 3.46 -3.64 2.25
CA PRO A 575 3.10 -4.87 2.95
C PRO A 575 1.61 -5.17 2.78
N GLY A 576 1.27 -6.33 2.22
CA GLY A 576 -0.12 -6.71 1.94
C GLY A 576 -0.44 -8.17 2.22
N GLN A 577 0.56 -9.02 2.45
CA GLN A 577 0.33 -10.43 2.80
C GLN A 577 0.67 -10.68 4.27
N MET A 578 -0.25 -11.33 4.99
CA MET A 578 -0.17 -11.64 6.42
C MET A 578 0.01 -10.37 7.28
N ILE A 579 -0.95 -9.47 7.17
CA ILE A 579 -1.01 -8.21 7.91
C ILE A 579 -1.96 -8.36 9.09
N ALA A 580 -1.46 -8.13 10.30
CA ALA A 580 -2.26 -8.17 11.52
C ALA A 580 -2.96 -6.83 11.77
N SER A 581 -4.27 -6.84 12.01
CA SER A 581 -5.04 -5.65 12.38
C SER A 581 -6.30 -6.03 13.15
N ALA A 582 -7.09 -5.03 13.53
CA ALA A 582 -8.36 -5.19 14.23
C ALA A 582 -9.33 -6.12 13.47
N LEU A 583 -9.98 -7.02 14.19
CA LEU A 583 -10.97 -7.94 13.65
C LEU A 583 -12.34 -7.63 14.24
N HIS A 584 -13.35 -7.52 13.39
CA HIS A 584 -14.73 -7.38 13.83
C HIS A 584 -15.19 -8.61 14.63
N ARG A 585 -15.75 -8.40 15.83
CA ARG A 585 -16.08 -9.49 16.77
C ARG A 585 -17.04 -10.55 16.21
N ARG A 586 -17.91 -10.21 15.28
CA ARG A 586 -18.85 -11.14 14.65
C ARG A 586 -18.21 -12.09 13.64
N GLN A 587 -16.98 -11.85 13.21
CA GLN A 587 -16.24 -12.72 12.29
C GLN A 587 -15.35 -13.75 13.00
N VAL A 588 -15.49 -13.91 14.30
CA VAL A 588 -14.67 -14.81 15.13
C VAL A 588 -15.00 -16.32 15.00
N PRO A 589 -16.08 -16.79 14.34
CA PRO A 589 -16.34 -18.22 14.30
C PRO A 589 -15.40 -19.01 13.38
N GLY A 590 -14.83 -20.04 13.90
CA GLY A 590 -14.48 -21.30 13.24
C GLY A 590 -13.23 -21.27 12.35
N TRP A 591 -13.25 -20.68 11.20
CA TRP A 591 -12.20 -20.83 10.20
C TRP A 591 -11.02 -19.82 10.29
N LEU A 592 -11.23 -18.70 11.01
CA LEU A 592 -10.19 -17.68 11.26
C LEU A 592 -9.36 -17.94 12.54
N ASN A 593 -9.55 -19.03 13.24
CA ASN A 593 -8.85 -19.29 14.52
C ASN A 593 -7.31 -19.30 14.38
N ASN A 594 -6.80 -19.75 13.24
CA ASN A 594 -5.36 -19.81 13.00
C ASN A 594 -4.76 -18.43 12.73
N GLU A 595 -5.55 -17.53 12.16
CA GLU A 595 -5.18 -16.18 11.80
C GLU A 595 -5.39 -15.17 12.94
N ILE A 596 -6.20 -15.49 13.96
CA ILE A 596 -6.35 -14.63 15.14
C ILE A 596 -5.04 -14.64 15.94
N VAL A 597 -4.39 -13.48 16.01
CA VAL A 597 -3.08 -13.32 16.64
C VAL A 597 -3.14 -12.72 18.03
N HIS A 598 -4.27 -12.14 18.40
CA HIS A 598 -4.48 -11.60 19.76
C HIS A 598 -5.95 -11.50 20.11
N LYS A 599 -6.23 -11.72 21.39
CA LYS A 599 -7.52 -11.53 22.04
C LYS A 599 -7.33 -10.70 23.29
N SER A 600 -8.19 -9.73 23.53
CA SER A 600 -8.21 -8.91 24.74
C SER A 600 -9.66 -8.64 25.15
N THR A 601 -9.87 -7.95 26.26
CA THR A 601 -11.19 -7.53 26.73
C THR A 601 -11.23 -6.00 26.82
N PHE A 602 -12.25 -5.39 26.24
CA PHE A 602 -12.49 -3.96 26.34
C PHE A 602 -13.98 -3.70 26.64
N ARG A 603 -14.25 -2.91 27.69
CA ARG A 603 -15.62 -2.58 28.15
C ARG A 603 -16.50 -3.83 28.36
N GLY A 604 -15.90 -4.90 28.90
CA GLY A 604 -16.60 -6.17 29.17
C GLY A 604 -16.86 -7.05 27.93
N GLN A 605 -16.33 -6.70 26.77
CA GLN A 605 -16.49 -7.48 25.54
C GLN A 605 -15.14 -7.93 24.99
N ASP A 606 -15.12 -9.12 24.39
CA ASP A 606 -13.95 -9.63 23.70
C ASP A 606 -13.68 -8.83 22.43
N VAL A 607 -12.41 -8.52 22.22
CA VAL A 607 -11.89 -7.83 21.03
C VAL A 607 -10.70 -8.58 20.46
N TYR A 608 -10.53 -8.56 19.15
CA TYR A 608 -9.65 -9.46 18.44
C TYR A 608 -8.80 -8.73 17.41
N TRP A 609 -7.63 -9.31 17.13
CA TRP A 609 -6.76 -8.94 16.00
C TRP A 609 -6.44 -10.19 15.20
N ALA A 610 -6.52 -10.09 13.88
CA ALA A 610 -6.25 -11.20 12.97
C ALA A 610 -5.36 -10.79 11.80
N MET A 611 -4.79 -11.80 11.14
CA MET A 611 -3.99 -11.62 9.92
C MET A 611 -4.86 -11.80 8.69
N PHE A 612 -4.82 -10.80 7.79
CA PHE A 612 -5.43 -10.88 6.47
C PHE A 612 -4.36 -10.68 5.38
N SER A 613 -4.69 -11.11 4.16
CA SER A 613 -3.84 -10.98 2.98
C SER A 613 -4.64 -10.42 1.81
N GLY A 614 -4.08 -9.45 1.12
CA GLY A 614 -4.69 -8.79 -0.03
C GLY A 614 -4.03 -7.45 -0.33
N THR A 615 -4.21 -6.93 -1.52
CA THR A 615 -3.93 -5.52 -1.82
C THR A 615 -4.85 -4.60 -1.02
N SER A 616 -5.97 -5.13 -0.53
CA SER A 616 -6.84 -4.50 0.47
C SER A 616 -6.14 -4.16 1.79
N MET A 617 -5.01 -4.83 2.13
CA MET A 617 -4.18 -4.53 3.30
C MET A 617 -3.02 -3.59 2.93
N ALA A 618 -2.55 -3.66 1.68
CA ALA A 618 -1.52 -2.76 1.16
C ALA A 618 -2.04 -1.32 0.96
N SER A 619 -3.26 -1.14 0.47
CA SER A 619 -3.81 0.20 0.22
C SER A 619 -4.01 1.03 1.50
N PRO A 620 -4.58 0.53 2.61
CA PRO A 620 -4.66 1.30 3.86
C PRO A 620 -3.28 1.53 4.49
N HIS A 621 -2.32 0.65 4.25
CA HIS A 621 -0.93 0.87 4.63
C HIS A 621 -0.37 2.12 3.94
N VAL A 622 -0.56 2.22 2.61
CA VAL A 622 -0.19 3.39 1.82
C VAL A 622 -0.99 4.63 2.25
N ALA A 623 -2.31 4.51 2.49
CA ALA A 623 -3.14 5.62 2.92
C ALA A 623 -2.69 6.22 4.26
N GLY A 624 -2.33 5.36 5.23
CA GLY A 624 -1.76 5.81 6.50
C GLY A 624 -0.40 6.50 6.31
N ILE A 625 0.48 5.99 5.44
CA ILE A 625 1.75 6.65 5.11
C ILE A 625 1.51 8.01 4.43
N VAL A 626 0.55 8.10 3.52
CA VAL A 626 0.16 9.38 2.89
C VAL A 626 -0.35 10.37 3.95
N ALA A 627 -1.03 9.90 5.00
CA ALA A 627 -1.40 10.79 6.11
C ALA A 627 -0.17 11.35 6.87
N LEU A 628 0.95 10.60 6.96
CA LEU A 628 2.20 11.14 7.49
C LEU A 628 2.78 12.23 6.57
N TYR A 629 2.67 12.04 5.26
CA TYR A 629 3.11 13.06 4.29
C TYR A 629 2.25 14.33 4.36
N LEU A 630 0.92 14.16 4.49
CA LEU A 630 0.00 15.28 4.66
C LEU A 630 0.21 16.02 6.00
N GLN A 631 0.67 15.35 7.05
CA GLN A 631 1.13 16.02 8.27
C GLN A 631 2.36 16.90 8.00
N ALA A 632 3.28 16.47 7.13
CA ALA A 632 4.46 17.25 6.78
C ALA A 632 4.13 18.40 5.82
N ASN A 633 3.23 18.15 4.87
CA ASN A 633 2.75 19.16 3.90
C ASN A 633 1.28 18.87 3.54
N GLU A 634 0.38 19.63 4.12
CA GLU A 634 -1.07 19.50 3.96
C GLU A 634 -1.60 19.77 2.53
N TRP A 635 -0.76 20.31 1.66
CA TRP A 635 -1.11 20.74 0.30
C TRP A 635 -0.69 19.76 -0.80
N LEU A 636 -0.09 18.61 -0.45
CA LEU A 636 0.36 17.62 -1.43
C LEU A 636 -0.79 17.16 -2.34
N THR A 637 -0.45 17.00 -3.61
CA THR A 637 -1.34 16.44 -4.64
C THR A 637 -0.97 14.99 -4.94
N PRO A 638 -1.85 14.19 -5.57
CA PRO A 638 -1.52 12.83 -6.00
C PRO A 638 -0.30 12.76 -6.94
N ALA A 639 -0.13 13.74 -7.81
CA ALA A 639 1.00 13.81 -8.74
C ALA A 639 2.33 14.04 -8.01
N GLU A 640 2.36 14.94 -7.04
CA GLU A 640 3.55 15.20 -6.22
C GLU A 640 3.95 13.99 -5.40
N ILE A 641 2.96 13.29 -4.80
CA ILE A 641 3.23 12.05 -4.05
C ILE A 641 3.84 10.99 -4.96
N ARG A 642 3.34 10.81 -6.20
CA ARG A 642 3.95 9.89 -7.17
C ARG A 642 5.39 10.27 -7.50
N ASN A 643 5.65 11.56 -7.70
CA ASN A 643 7.00 12.04 -7.98
C ASN A 643 7.95 11.77 -6.80
N LEU A 644 7.48 11.98 -5.57
CA LEU A 644 8.25 11.61 -4.38
C LEU A 644 8.55 10.10 -4.35
N TRP A 645 7.57 9.23 -4.63
CA TRP A 645 7.79 7.78 -4.68
C TRP A 645 8.75 7.35 -5.79
N ARG A 646 8.73 8.02 -6.94
CA ARG A 646 9.71 7.78 -8.01
C ARG A 646 11.15 7.93 -7.52
N LEU A 647 11.38 8.83 -6.56
CA LEU A 647 12.70 9.13 -5.99
C LEU A 647 13.05 8.27 -4.78
N THR A 648 12.06 7.92 -3.97
CA THR A 648 12.28 7.39 -2.62
C THR A 648 11.86 5.93 -2.44
N ALA A 649 11.08 5.37 -3.38
CA ALA A 649 10.67 3.97 -3.29
C ALA A 649 11.88 3.05 -3.35
N ARG A 650 11.97 2.11 -2.40
CA ARG A 650 13.12 1.20 -2.28
C ARG A 650 13.12 0.15 -3.38
N LYS A 651 14.30 -0.13 -3.89
CA LYS A 651 14.60 -1.21 -4.83
C LYS A 651 15.35 -2.33 -4.12
N ASP A 652 15.03 -3.56 -4.46
CA ASP A 652 15.71 -4.75 -3.97
C ASP A 652 15.68 -5.88 -5.01
N GLN A 653 16.08 -7.09 -4.62
CA GLN A 653 16.13 -8.24 -5.51
C GLN A 653 14.77 -8.66 -6.11
N TYR A 654 13.65 -8.22 -5.55
CA TYR A 654 12.28 -8.52 -6.00
C TYR A 654 11.67 -7.40 -6.83
N THR A 655 12.33 -6.25 -6.90
CA THR A 655 11.91 -5.08 -7.67
C THR A 655 12.99 -4.73 -8.69
N THR A 656 12.61 -4.35 -9.90
CA THR A 656 13.58 -3.91 -10.92
C THR A 656 14.06 -2.49 -10.66
N GLN A 657 15.20 -2.10 -11.25
CA GLN A 657 15.67 -0.71 -11.17
C GLN A 657 14.70 0.26 -11.85
N ASP A 658 14.15 -0.14 -12.99
CA ASP A 658 13.14 0.64 -13.68
C ASP A 658 11.74 0.37 -13.14
N SER A 659 10.88 1.37 -13.19
CA SER A 659 9.47 1.21 -12.86
C SER A 659 8.76 0.26 -13.85
N ASN A 660 7.89 -0.59 -13.33
CA ASN A 660 7.20 -1.62 -14.13
C ASN A 660 5.81 -1.94 -13.59
N GLY A 661 5.05 -2.74 -14.34
CA GLY A 661 3.70 -3.14 -13.97
C GLY A 661 3.58 -4.05 -12.74
N ASN A 662 4.67 -4.66 -12.25
CA ASN A 662 4.62 -5.57 -11.11
C ASN A 662 4.78 -4.85 -9.76
N SER A 663 5.70 -3.88 -9.71
CA SER A 663 6.11 -3.19 -8.46
C SER A 663 5.96 -1.67 -8.51
N GLY A 664 5.49 -1.11 -9.62
CA GLY A 664 5.42 0.33 -9.78
C GLY A 664 6.80 0.97 -9.64
N TYR A 665 6.88 2.01 -8.84
CA TYR A 665 8.15 2.66 -8.50
C TYR A 665 9.00 1.87 -7.50
N GLY A 666 8.46 0.81 -6.88
CA GLY A 666 9.14 -0.05 -5.90
C GLY A 666 8.39 -0.15 -4.57
N LYS A 667 9.08 -0.55 -3.51
CA LYS A 667 8.53 -0.65 -2.16
C LYS A 667 8.45 0.72 -1.52
N ILE A 668 7.27 1.07 -0.98
CA ILE A 668 7.06 2.36 -0.31
C ILE A 668 8.05 2.55 0.85
N ASP A 669 8.59 3.76 0.98
CA ASP A 669 9.48 4.17 2.04
C ASP A 669 8.99 5.48 2.68
N ALA A 670 8.38 5.35 3.86
CA ALA A 670 7.80 6.49 4.54
C ALA A 670 8.88 7.48 4.99
N TYR A 671 9.99 6.96 5.51
CA TYR A 671 11.05 7.78 6.10
C TYR A 671 11.83 8.57 5.04
N GLU A 672 12.26 7.94 3.93
CA GLU A 672 12.99 8.66 2.89
C GLU A 672 12.14 9.74 2.22
N THR A 673 10.84 9.48 2.05
CA THR A 673 9.93 10.51 1.54
C THR A 673 9.80 11.67 2.54
N LEU A 674 9.64 11.36 3.84
CA LEU A 674 9.53 12.39 4.88
C LEU A 674 10.81 13.20 5.05
N LYS A 675 11.99 12.64 4.87
CA LYS A 675 13.25 13.42 4.86
C LYS A 675 13.24 14.53 3.80
N ILE A 676 12.67 14.23 2.63
CA ILE A 676 12.51 15.24 1.59
C ILE A 676 11.51 16.30 2.05
N LEU A 677 10.31 15.89 2.45
CA LEU A 677 9.23 16.80 2.86
C LEU A 677 9.63 17.66 4.06
N ASP A 678 10.24 17.08 5.07
CA ASP A 678 10.67 17.73 6.30
C ASP A 678 11.73 18.81 6.02
N LYS A 679 12.72 18.52 5.18
CA LYS A 679 13.71 19.48 4.74
C LYS A 679 13.09 20.71 4.07
N TYR A 680 12.04 20.50 3.25
CA TYR A 680 11.37 21.60 2.57
C TYR A 680 10.41 22.39 3.45
N ALA A 681 9.80 21.78 4.45
CA ALA A 681 8.97 22.48 5.42
C ALA A 681 9.76 23.58 6.17
N HIS A 682 11.06 23.38 6.37
CA HIS A 682 11.93 24.34 7.08
C HIS A 682 12.62 25.36 6.17
N THR A 683 12.77 25.06 4.88
CA THR A 683 13.46 25.96 3.94
C THR A 683 12.52 26.91 3.20
N ASN A 684 11.24 26.57 3.10
CA ASN A 684 10.27 27.42 2.41
C ASN A 684 9.52 28.30 3.40
N ASN A 685 9.77 29.62 3.30
CA ASN A 685 8.88 30.63 3.85
C ASN A 685 7.42 30.25 3.59
N GLN A 686 6.62 30.15 4.65
CA GLN A 686 5.16 29.90 4.61
C GLN A 686 4.36 30.86 3.70
N ASN A 687 5.05 31.82 3.08
CA ASN A 687 4.46 32.84 2.21
C ASN A 687 4.10 32.36 0.79
N SER A 688 4.69 31.25 0.28
CA SER A 688 4.37 30.78 -1.08
C SER A 688 3.00 30.10 -1.16
N PHE A 689 2.55 29.43 -0.12
CA PHE A 689 1.23 28.79 -0.06
C PHE A 689 0.10 29.77 0.24
N LYS A 690 0.37 30.87 0.93
CA LYS A 690 -0.60 31.96 1.10
C LYS A 690 -0.89 32.73 -0.19
N SER A 691 -0.05 32.58 -1.21
CA SER A 691 -0.17 33.30 -2.48
C SER A 691 -1.09 32.65 -3.53
N GLY A 692 -1.63 31.46 -3.26
CA GLY A 692 -2.56 30.79 -4.18
C GLY A 692 -1.91 30.07 -5.37
N TRP A 693 -0.57 29.89 -5.39
CA TRP A 693 0.15 29.27 -6.50
C TRP A 693 0.36 27.77 -6.29
N LEU A 694 0.03 26.99 -7.33
CA LEU A 694 0.30 25.56 -7.43
C LEU A 694 1.41 25.32 -8.46
N HIS A 695 2.31 24.39 -8.20
CA HIS A 695 3.37 23.96 -9.11
C HIS A 695 3.66 22.47 -8.93
N PHE A 696 3.76 21.74 -10.00
CA PHE A 696 4.11 20.31 -9.99
C PHE A 696 4.66 19.88 -11.36
N LEU A 697 5.37 18.76 -11.41
CA LEU A 697 5.72 18.08 -12.65
C LEU A 697 4.65 17.06 -13.00
N ASN A 698 4.22 17.06 -14.26
CA ASN A 698 3.39 16.00 -14.79
C ASN A 698 4.24 14.75 -15.14
N ASP A 699 3.60 13.68 -15.57
CA ASP A 699 4.27 12.42 -15.93
C ASP A 699 5.23 12.54 -17.13
N GLN A 700 5.16 13.63 -17.89
CA GLN A 700 6.03 13.94 -19.02
C GLN A 700 7.23 14.83 -18.62
N ASN A 701 7.44 15.05 -17.32
CA ASN A 701 8.43 15.98 -16.76
C ASN A 701 8.25 17.44 -17.24
N GLU A 702 7.02 17.84 -17.45
CA GLU A 702 6.68 19.23 -17.71
C GLU A 702 6.20 19.88 -16.42
N LEU A 703 6.77 21.05 -16.10
CA LEU A 703 6.37 21.84 -14.94
C LEU A 703 5.07 22.58 -15.28
N ILE A 704 4.06 22.34 -14.45
CA ILE A 704 2.80 23.07 -14.48
C ILE A 704 2.79 24.03 -13.31
N VAL A 705 2.50 25.30 -13.61
CA VAL A 705 2.37 26.35 -12.60
C VAL A 705 1.05 27.08 -12.83
N SER A 706 0.17 27.06 -11.86
CA SER A 706 -1.15 27.72 -11.93
C SER A 706 -1.51 28.39 -10.61
N ASN A 707 -2.38 29.38 -10.66
CA ASN A 707 -2.96 29.96 -9.47
C ASN A 707 -4.35 29.36 -9.24
N TYR A 708 -4.59 28.67 -8.11
CA TYR A 708 -5.86 28.00 -7.86
C TYR A 708 -7.00 28.97 -7.52
N GLN A 709 -6.69 30.19 -7.08
CA GLN A 709 -7.68 31.24 -6.85
C GLN A 709 -8.08 31.96 -8.14
N ASN A 710 -7.16 32.01 -9.12
CA ASN A 710 -7.40 32.57 -10.44
C ASN A 710 -6.60 31.80 -11.51
N PRO A 711 -7.14 30.69 -12.04
CA PRO A 711 -6.44 29.84 -13.02
C PRO A 711 -6.00 30.56 -14.31
N ASN A 712 -6.71 31.63 -14.66
CA ASN A 712 -6.42 32.43 -15.87
C ASN A 712 -5.36 33.52 -15.65
N TRP A 713 -4.80 33.64 -14.46
CA TRP A 713 -3.80 34.66 -14.17
C TRP A 713 -2.46 34.26 -14.80
N ILE A 714 -2.03 35.06 -15.80
CA ILE A 714 -0.81 34.82 -16.57
C ILE A 714 0.34 35.61 -15.95
N CYS A 715 1.35 34.90 -15.46
CA CYS A 715 2.61 35.43 -14.94
C CYS A 715 3.80 34.74 -15.59
N ASP A 716 4.95 35.40 -15.58
CA ASP A 716 6.19 34.77 -16.04
C ASP A 716 6.72 33.78 -14.98
N VAL A 717 7.25 32.66 -15.43
CA VAL A 717 7.90 31.65 -14.60
C VAL A 717 9.35 31.52 -15.04
N MET A 718 10.26 31.65 -14.09
CA MET A 718 11.70 31.45 -14.31
C MET A 718 12.16 30.26 -13.47
N VAL A 719 12.85 29.30 -14.06
CA VAL A 719 13.33 28.09 -13.41
C VAL A 719 14.86 28.02 -13.45
N TYR A 720 15.45 27.78 -12.29
CA TYR A 720 16.88 27.74 -12.06
C TYR A 720 17.33 26.36 -11.60
N ASN A 721 18.53 25.91 -11.96
CA ASN A 721 19.14 24.72 -11.40
C ASN A 721 19.69 24.97 -9.98
N SER A 722 20.24 23.94 -9.35
CA SER A 722 20.84 24.02 -8.01
C SER A 722 22.06 24.97 -7.90
N LEU A 723 22.65 25.34 -9.01
CA LEU A 723 23.76 26.32 -9.11
C LEU A 723 23.26 27.76 -9.30
N GLY A 724 21.94 27.99 -9.36
CA GLY A 724 21.35 29.31 -9.59
C GLY A 724 21.35 29.79 -11.06
N GLN A 725 21.65 28.89 -12.00
CA GLN A 725 21.62 29.21 -13.42
C GLN A 725 20.19 29.07 -13.94
N LEU A 726 19.72 30.04 -14.73
CA LEU A 726 18.41 29.98 -15.40
C LEU A 726 18.42 28.87 -16.46
N VAL A 727 17.54 27.89 -16.32
CA VAL A 727 17.48 26.73 -17.22
C VAL A 727 16.26 26.72 -18.13
N CYS A 728 15.16 27.32 -17.71
CA CYS A 728 14.00 27.52 -18.56
C CYS A 728 13.10 28.66 -18.06
N THR A 729 12.25 29.14 -18.95
CA THR A 729 11.20 30.12 -18.66
C THR A 729 9.89 29.67 -19.27
N GLY A 730 8.78 30.13 -18.71
CA GLY A 730 7.44 29.87 -19.20
C GLY A 730 6.43 30.85 -18.65
N LYS A 731 5.16 30.49 -18.76
CA LYS A 731 4.05 31.29 -18.20
C LYS A 731 3.16 30.42 -17.36
N THR A 732 2.45 31.04 -16.41
CA THR A 732 1.36 30.42 -15.66
C THR A 732 0.07 30.44 -16.49
N GLY A 733 -0.96 29.72 -16.04
CA GLY A 733 -2.29 29.70 -16.62
C GLY A 733 -2.80 28.29 -16.85
N GLU A 734 -4.08 28.15 -17.09
CA GLU A 734 -4.70 26.86 -17.36
C GLU A 734 -4.08 26.22 -18.64
N GLY A 735 -3.58 24.99 -18.50
CA GLY A 735 -2.93 24.28 -19.60
C GLY A 735 -1.50 24.70 -19.94
N SER A 736 -0.94 25.70 -19.26
CA SER A 736 0.46 26.11 -19.46
C SER A 736 1.44 25.03 -18.99
N ARG A 737 2.39 24.64 -19.85
CA ARG A 737 3.38 23.60 -19.60
C ARG A 737 4.78 24.14 -19.88
N ILE A 738 5.70 23.90 -18.95
CA ILE A 738 7.10 24.35 -19.06
C ILE A 738 7.96 23.09 -19.12
N ALA A 739 8.57 22.83 -20.27
CA ALA A 739 9.33 21.62 -20.51
C ALA A 739 10.62 21.57 -19.68
N LEU A 740 10.74 20.60 -18.80
CA LEU A 740 11.98 20.24 -18.10
C LEU A 740 12.57 18.93 -18.60
N ASN A 741 11.96 18.29 -19.59
CA ASN A 741 12.32 16.96 -20.11
C ASN A 741 13.75 16.85 -20.65
N ASN A 742 14.39 17.97 -21.02
CA ASN A 742 15.78 18.04 -21.50
C ASN A 742 16.79 18.43 -20.40
N GLN A 743 16.33 18.65 -19.16
CA GLN A 743 17.20 19.03 -18.06
C GLN A 743 17.68 17.79 -17.28
N PRO A 744 18.84 17.78 -16.62
CA PRO A 744 19.28 16.68 -15.76
C PRO A 744 18.30 16.42 -14.61
N GLN A 745 18.31 15.19 -14.06
CA GLN A 745 17.59 14.92 -12.82
C GLN A 745 18.21 15.72 -11.67
N GLY A 746 17.37 16.41 -10.89
CA GLY A 746 17.84 17.23 -9.79
C GLY A 746 16.79 18.21 -9.27
N LEU A 747 17.21 19.01 -8.31
CA LEU A 747 16.39 20.04 -7.70
C LEU A 747 16.45 21.34 -8.53
N TYR A 748 15.27 21.87 -8.82
CA TYR A 748 15.09 23.14 -9.52
C TYR A 748 14.34 24.13 -8.66
N TYR A 749 14.70 25.41 -8.77
CA TYR A 749 14.05 26.51 -8.08
C TYR A 749 13.30 27.38 -9.08
N GLY A 750 12.05 27.70 -8.79
CA GLY A 750 11.24 28.54 -9.64
C GLY A 750 10.85 29.87 -8.97
N GLN A 751 10.65 30.87 -9.81
CA GLN A 751 10.07 32.16 -9.42
C GLN A 751 8.90 32.48 -10.34
N ILE A 752 7.80 32.92 -9.74
CA ILE A 752 6.64 33.44 -10.45
C ILE A 752 6.71 34.96 -10.35
N ILE A 753 6.73 35.63 -11.51
CA ILE A 753 7.01 37.06 -11.61
C ILE A 753 5.85 37.73 -12.36
N ASN A 754 5.37 38.85 -11.85
CA ASN A 754 4.44 39.74 -12.54
C ASN A 754 4.95 41.17 -12.47
N HIS A 755 5.08 41.84 -13.62
CA HIS A 755 5.59 43.21 -13.72
C HIS A 755 6.87 43.46 -12.92
N GLN A 756 7.85 42.54 -13.02
CA GLN A 756 9.14 42.55 -12.30
C GLN A 756 9.08 42.31 -10.79
N GLN A 757 7.89 42.07 -10.24
CA GLN A 757 7.72 41.69 -8.84
C GLN A 757 7.63 40.17 -8.71
N VAL A 758 8.45 39.59 -7.83
CA VAL A 758 8.35 38.15 -7.49
C VAL A 758 7.13 37.94 -6.59
N LEU A 759 6.14 37.22 -7.13
CA LEU A 759 4.90 36.89 -6.43
C LEU A 759 5.05 35.63 -5.59
N SER A 760 5.82 34.66 -6.05
CA SER A 760 6.05 33.41 -5.37
C SER A 760 7.38 32.78 -5.79
N ARG A 761 7.93 31.94 -4.90
CA ARG A 761 9.08 31.08 -5.16
C ARG A 761 8.70 29.65 -4.85
N PHE A 762 9.20 28.70 -5.62
CA PHE A 762 8.93 27.29 -5.44
C PHE A 762 10.17 26.46 -5.75
N SER A 763 10.14 25.21 -5.38
CA SER A 763 11.12 24.21 -5.79
C SER A 763 10.42 23.00 -6.38
N VAL A 764 11.04 22.36 -7.36
CA VAL A 764 10.54 21.16 -8.00
C VAL A 764 11.72 20.24 -8.25
N PHE A 765 11.51 18.95 -8.05
CA PHE A 765 12.52 17.94 -8.35
C PHE A 765 12.11 17.19 -9.62
N ARG A 766 13.02 17.18 -10.61
CA ARG A 766 12.88 16.46 -11.85
C ARG A 766 13.54 15.08 -11.77
#